data_6079d4e3b0fe2226812d458003c6d1cb
#
_entry.id   6079d4e3b0fe2226812d458003c6d1cb
#
_cell.length_a   1.000
_cell.length_b   1.000
_cell.length_c   1.000
_cell.angle_alpha   90.00
_cell.angle_beta   90.00
_cell.angle_gamma   90.00
#
_symmetry.space_group_name_H-M   'P 1'
#
loop_
_entity.id
_entity.type
_entity.pdbx_description
1 polymer ?
#
loop_
_entity_poly.entity_id
_entity_poly.type
_entity_poly.pdbx_seq_one_letter_code
_entity_poly.pdbx_strand_id
1 'polypeptide(L)'
;MSDYLNEMSWFEHGDARNMHQSRTRDLLPVFTFLLPPPPVENMRVCVCFQAAAALCISVGSFSDPDDLPGLAHFLEHMVFMGSEKYPAENGFDAFLKKHGGSDNASTDCERTIFQFDVQRKYFREALDRWAQFFICPLMIEDAIDREVEAVDSEYQLARPSDSHRKEMLFGSLAKPGHPMGKFCWGNAQTLKHEPREKQINTYQRLRDFWKRYYSAHYMTLAVQSKGNKLSRDAEAQPPLTQDRCSRQLRNMLQCNVMGIAHLQFRFVFFFVRVKPLHYISWLIGHEGTGSILSLLRKKCWALALFGGNSETGFDQNTTYSIFSISITLTNQGYQNFYQVNMHMSVFVRQSSSFFSRIYDEIQKIEANEFHYQEQTDPIEFVENICENMQLFPKEDFLTGDQLMFEFDPQVISAALSPLTPDRANLLLLSPENEGRCPLREKWFGTCYSEEDIPEEWSQRWTGDFELNSELHLPAENRFIATDFALKESDCPDSEFPIRTVNNERGCLWYKKDTKFKIPKADIRFNLISPIIQKSPENLVLFDLFVNILAHNLAEPAYEADVAQLEYKLVAGEHGLVIRLKGFNHKLPLLLKLIVDHLADFSADPGVFNMFSEQLKKTYFNILIKPERLGKDVRLQILEHSRWSVIQKYQAVTKGLTVDDLEAFATGLKAELYVEGLVQGNFTSTVRRRNTNRKTLKLQFQPLSAEVPVLFRVVELPHKHHLCKVKSLNKGDANSEVTVYYQSGLKNLREHALMELMVMHMEEPCFDFLRTKETLGYQVYPTCRNTSGVLGFSVTVETQATKFSTEFVEAKIEEFLASFGERLSGLSEDAFRTQVTALIKLKECEDAHLGEEVDRNWFEVVTQQYVFKRLNKEIEALKLFSQAELVSWFLEHRNTNSRKLSVHVVGFGVEENDPPEPSAGCGPESPDNPPSSSYGEVSELTFLPSASQDATLITDIRAFTSSLPLHPYHKILS
;
A
#
# COMPACT_ATOMS: atom_id res chain seq x y z
N MET A 1 14.42 -30.32 4.42
CA MET A 1 13.05 -29.81 4.45
C MET A 1 11.98 -30.91 4.45
N SER A 2 12.05 -31.94 3.56
CA SER A 2 11.12 -33.10 3.64
C SER A 2 11.19 -33.84 4.97
N ASP A 3 12.37 -34.01 5.55
CA ASP A 3 12.56 -34.68 6.85
C ASP A 3 12.04 -33.81 8.03
N TYR A 4 12.02 -32.48 7.87
CA TYR A 4 11.47 -31.55 8.84
C TYR A 4 9.94 -31.61 8.93
N LEU A 5 9.28 -31.78 7.79
CA LEU A 5 7.83 -31.94 7.77
C LEU A 5 7.41 -33.24 8.45
N ASN A 6 8.30 -34.23 8.53
CA ASN A 6 8.08 -35.53 9.17
C ASN A 6 8.37 -35.52 10.68
N GLU A 7 9.26 -34.61 11.16
CA GLU A 7 9.63 -34.52 12.58
C GLU A 7 8.84 -33.49 13.38
N MET A 8 7.94 -32.71 12.73
CA MET A 8 7.09 -31.75 13.44
C MET A 8 6.16 -32.44 14.41
N SER A 9 6.62 -32.62 15.67
CA SER A 9 5.78 -33.08 16.76
C SER A 9 4.92 -31.92 17.26
N TRP A 10 3.62 -32.01 17.03
CA TRP A 10 2.64 -31.05 17.48
C TRP A 10 2.29 -31.30 18.95
N PHE A 11 2.59 -30.35 19.82
CA PHE A 11 2.26 -30.42 21.23
C PHE A 11 0.85 -29.87 21.50
N GLU A 12 0.07 -30.63 22.27
CA GLU A 12 -1.17 -30.14 22.87
C GLU A 12 -0.89 -29.44 24.19
N HIS A 13 -1.56 -28.37 24.42
CA HIS A 13 -1.67 -27.58 25.66
C HIS A 13 -0.52 -26.61 26.01
N GLY A 14 -0.87 -25.34 26.05
CA GLY A 14 -0.12 -24.26 26.64
C GLY A 14 -0.54 -22.90 26.13
N ASP A 15 -0.41 -21.89 26.94
CA ASP A 15 -0.67 -20.50 26.65
C ASP A 15 -0.24 -20.08 25.24
N ALA A 16 -0.94 -19.12 24.65
CA ALA A 16 -0.65 -18.51 23.36
C ALA A 16 0.80 -17.97 23.21
N ARG A 17 1.62 -18.11 24.23
CA ARG A 17 3.03 -17.71 24.30
C ARG A 17 4.02 -18.86 24.16
N ASN A 18 3.59 -20.09 23.92
CA ASN A 18 4.53 -21.22 23.80
C ASN A 18 5.04 -21.35 22.36
N MET A 19 6.21 -20.74 22.13
CA MET A 19 7.03 -20.95 20.94
C MET A 19 7.83 -22.22 21.08
N HIS A 20 7.76 -23.13 20.11
CA HIS A 20 8.60 -24.30 20.08
C HIS A 20 9.67 -24.18 18.99
N GLN A 21 10.91 -24.12 19.38
CA GLN A 21 12.06 -24.23 18.48
C GLN A 21 12.54 -25.68 18.47
N SER A 22 12.44 -26.37 17.35
CA SER A 22 13.14 -27.64 17.18
C SER A 22 14.49 -27.37 16.50
N ARG A 23 15.59 -27.67 17.19
CA ARG A 23 16.92 -27.74 16.62
C ARG A 23 17.27 -29.19 16.43
N THR A 24 17.34 -29.64 15.22
CA THR A 24 18.13 -30.81 14.88
C THR A 24 19.50 -30.33 14.45
N ARG A 25 20.55 -31.12 14.76
CA ARG A 25 21.95 -30.77 14.53
C ARG A 25 22.14 -30.32 13.07
N ASP A 26 22.57 -29.10 12.87
CA ASP A 26 22.92 -28.47 11.60
C ASP A 26 21.79 -28.16 10.61
N LEU A 27 20.55 -27.94 11.09
CA LEU A 27 19.35 -27.74 10.27
C LEU A 27 18.63 -26.44 10.58
N LEU A 28 17.79 -26.03 9.62
CA LEU A 28 16.91 -24.85 9.60
C LEU A 28 16.21 -24.60 10.94
N PRO A 29 16.30 -23.40 11.55
CA PRO A 29 15.44 -23.03 12.66
C PRO A 29 13.99 -22.89 12.17
N VAL A 30 13.08 -23.68 12.74
CA VAL A 30 11.66 -23.67 12.42
C VAL A 30 10.87 -23.23 13.64
N PHE A 31 10.02 -22.25 13.45
CA PHE A 31 9.02 -21.83 14.43
C PHE A 31 7.62 -22.21 13.96
N THR A 32 6.88 -22.84 14.83
CA THR A 32 5.50 -23.25 14.59
C THR A 32 4.60 -22.61 15.63
N PHE A 33 3.68 -21.79 15.19
CA PHE A 33 2.66 -21.21 16.03
C PHE A 33 1.39 -22.07 16.00
N LEU A 34 1.05 -22.66 17.14
CA LEU A 34 -0.20 -23.37 17.37
C LEU A 34 -1.11 -22.47 18.19
N LEU A 35 -2.20 -22.01 17.59
CA LEU A 35 -3.24 -21.34 18.35
C LEU A 35 -3.90 -22.36 19.29
N PRO A 36 -3.93 -22.13 20.61
CA PRO A 36 -4.58 -23.04 21.54
C PRO A 36 -6.07 -23.13 21.25
N PRO A 37 -6.71 -24.31 21.47
CA PRO A 37 -8.15 -24.35 21.49
C PRO A 37 -8.66 -23.46 22.65
N PRO A 38 -9.76 -22.74 22.47
CA PRO A 38 -10.30 -21.88 23.53
C PRO A 38 -10.70 -22.71 24.75
N PRO A 39 -10.64 -22.14 25.95
CA PRO A 39 -11.27 -22.74 27.10
C PRO A 39 -12.77 -22.92 26.84
N VAL A 40 -13.25 -24.12 27.14
CA VAL A 40 -14.65 -24.48 26.96
C VAL A 40 -15.44 -23.67 27.99
N GLU A 41 -16.04 -22.59 27.60
CA GLU A 41 -17.26 -22.00 28.11
C GLU A 41 -17.44 -20.60 27.49
N ASN A 42 -18.35 -20.54 26.49
CA ASN A 42 -18.89 -19.30 25.90
C ASN A 42 -18.01 -18.37 25.05
N MET A 43 -16.88 -18.82 24.51
CA MET A 43 -16.19 -18.10 23.43
C MET A 43 -16.49 -18.76 22.07
N ARG A 44 -17.24 -18.08 21.21
CA ARG A 44 -17.18 -18.35 19.77
C ARG A 44 -15.80 -17.91 19.32
N VAL A 45 -14.89 -18.86 19.14
CA VAL A 45 -13.53 -18.62 18.69
C VAL A 45 -13.57 -18.23 17.23
N CYS A 46 -12.96 -17.12 16.93
CA CYS A 46 -12.57 -16.77 15.57
C CYS A 46 -11.79 -17.93 14.97
N VAL A 47 -12.33 -18.58 13.99
CA VAL A 47 -11.71 -19.74 13.33
C VAL A 47 -10.92 -19.17 12.17
N CYS A 48 -9.59 -18.96 12.32
CA CYS A 48 -8.74 -18.75 11.17
C CYS A 48 -8.87 -19.95 10.24
N PHE A 49 -9.53 -19.74 9.10
CA PHE A 49 -9.62 -20.73 8.04
C PHE A 49 -8.36 -20.79 7.20
N GLN A 50 -7.53 -19.74 7.24
CA GLN A 50 -6.25 -19.65 6.55
C GLN A 50 -5.11 -20.16 7.43
N ALA A 51 -4.12 -20.72 6.77
CA ALA A 51 -2.83 -21.08 7.33
C ALA A 51 -1.76 -20.51 6.41
N ALA A 52 -0.66 -20.04 6.97
CA ALA A 52 0.40 -19.37 6.24
C ALA A 52 1.78 -19.91 6.57
N ALA A 53 2.72 -19.73 5.65
CA ALA A 53 4.13 -19.99 5.86
C ALA A 53 4.97 -18.92 5.17
N ALA A 54 6.10 -18.56 5.80
CA ALA A 54 7.11 -17.69 5.22
C ALA A 54 8.51 -18.30 5.40
N LEU A 55 9.36 -18.15 4.39
CA LEU A 55 10.76 -18.54 4.39
C LEU A 55 11.61 -17.32 4.06
N CYS A 56 12.45 -16.90 4.99
CA CYS A 56 13.44 -15.87 4.77
C CYS A 56 14.81 -16.49 4.53
N ILE A 57 15.46 -16.11 3.44
CA ILE A 57 16.79 -16.55 3.04
C ILE A 57 17.74 -15.36 3.20
N SER A 58 18.85 -15.50 3.96
CA SER A 58 19.86 -14.45 4.17
C SER A 58 20.72 -14.27 2.91
N VAL A 59 20.10 -13.95 1.79
CA VAL A 59 20.71 -13.60 0.52
C VAL A 59 19.84 -12.59 -0.21
N GLY A 60 20.43 -11.54 -0.74
CA GLY A 60 19.76 -10.51 -1.52
C GLY A 60 20.72 -9.91 -2.54
N SER A 61 20.38 -8.76 -3.07
CA SER A 61 21.08 -8.09 -4.15
C SER A 61 22.55 -7.74 -3.83
N PHE A 62 22.93 -7.61 -2.56
CA PHE A 62 24.33 -7.42 -2.16
C PHE A 62 25.21 -8.61 -2.52
N SER A 63 24.63 -9.79 -2.70
CA SER A 63 25.33 -11.02 -3.11
C SER A 63 25.44 -11.17 -4.63
N ASP A 64 24.81 -10.31 -5.41
CA ASP A 64 24.90 -10.35 -6.86
C ASP A 64 26.36 -10.25 -7.33
N PRO A 65 26.75 -11.03 -8.34
CA PRO A 65 28.04 -10.81 -8.99
C PRO A 65 28.05 -9.48 -9.74
N ASP A 66 29.20 -8.77 -9.72
CA ASP A 66 29.31 -7.45 -10.34
C ASP A 66 29.08 -7.45 -11.86
N ASP A 67 29.28 -8.62 -12.49
CA ASP A 67 29.08 -8.84 -13.93
C ASP A 67 27.65 -9.27 -14.30
N LEU A 68 26.78 -9.48 -13.30
CA LEU A 68 25.39 -9.91 -13.50
C LEU A 68 24.47 -9.33 -12.41
N PRO A 69 24.27 -7.99 -12.38
CA PRO A 69 23.41 -7.33 -11.41
C PRO A 69 21.92 -7.70 -11.58
N GLY A 70 21.21 -7.89 -10.45
CA GLY A 70 19.80 -8.30 -10.42
C GLY A 70 19.60 -9.81 -10.41
N LEU A 71 20.67 -10.59 -10.20
CA LEU A 71 20.61 -12.06 -10.25
C LEU A 71 19.79 -12.63 -9.08
N ALA A 72 19.87 -12.06 -7.88
CA ALA A 72 19.09 -12.49 -6.73
C ALA A 72 17.59 -12.32 -6.95
N HIS A 73 17.17 -11.16 -7.45
CA HIS A 73 15.78 -10.86 -7.82
C HIS A 73 15.31 -11.77 -8.97
N PHE A 74 16.14 -11.95 -9.98
CA PHE A 74 15.82 -12.87 -11.07
C PHE A 74 15.68 -14.33 -10.60
N LEU A 75 16.47 -14.78 -9.62
CA LEU A 75 16.31 -16.10 -9.02
C LEU A 75 14.97 -16.24 -8.28
N GLU A 76 14.50 -15.20 -7.61
CA GLU A 76 13.18 -15.17 -6.99
C GLU A 76 12.10 -15.53 -8.01
N HIS A 77 12.10 -14.90 -9.20
CA HIS A 77 11.16 -15.22 -10.28
C HIS A 77 11.30 -16.68 -10.76
N MET A 78 12.54 -17.11 -10.97
CA MET A 78 12.80 -18.40 -11.62
C MET A 78 12.48 -19.63 -10.74
N VAL A 79 12.41 -19.49 -9.40
CA VAL A 79 12.03 -20.62 -8.55
C VAL A 79 10.55 -20.99 -8.65
N PHE A 80 9.69 -20.03 -9.05
CA PHE A 80 8.26 -20.27 -9.26
C PHE A 80 7.93 -21.03 -10.54
N MET A 81 8.91 -21.27 -11.41
CA MET A 81 8.74 -22.03 -12.67
C MET A 81 8.42 -23.52 -12.48
N GLY A 82 8.18 -23.97 -11.27
CA GLY A 82 7.89 -25.35 -10.93
C GLY A 82 9.07 -26.08 -10.32
N SER A 83 8.83 -27.33 -9.95
CA SER A 83 9.81 -28.20 -9.31
C SER A 83 9.79 -29.60 -9.95
N GLU A 84 10.82 -30.42 -9.69
CA GLU A 84 10.87 -31.81 -10.21
C GLU A 84 9.60 -32.60 -9.82
N LYS A 85 9.08 -32.41 -8.62
CA LYS A 85 7.88 -33.09 -8.14
C LYS A 85 6.58 -32.50 -8.70
N TYR A 86 6.54 -31.20 -8.95
CA TYR A 86 5.39 -30.47 -9.46
C TYR A 86 5.83 -29.59 -10.64
N PRO A 87 5.94 -30.19 -11.84
CA PRO A 87 6.63 -29.55 -12.97
C PRO A 87 5.78 -28.52 -13.74
N ALA A 88 4.50 -28.34 -13.38
CA ALA A 88 3.65 -27.36 -14.06
C ALA A 88 4.10 -25.95 -13.71
N GLU A 89 4.47 -25.19 -14.74
CA GLU A 89 4.68 -23.75 -14.66
C GLU A 89 3.40 -23.07 -14.13
N ASN A 90 3.52 -22.12 -13.21
CA ASN A 90 2.40 -21.51 -12.47
C ASN A 90 1.49 -22.48 -11.68
N GLY A 91 1.89 -23.76 -11.57
CA GLY A 91 1.07 -24.79 -10.93
C GLY A 91 0.84 -24.57 -9.43
N PHE A 92 1.70 -23.79 -8.77
CA PHE A 92 1.54 -23.43 -7.37
C PHE A 92 0.52 -22.31 -7.19
N ASP A 93 0.63 -21.20 -7.94
CA ASP A 93 -0.34 -20.11 -7.90
C ASP A 93 -1.74 -20.62 -8.27
N ALA A 94 -1.85 -21.42 -9.34
CA ALA A 94 -3.11 -22.07 -9.72
C ALA A 94 -3.70 -22.96 -8.60
N PHE A 95 -2.85 -23.66 -7.85
CA PHE A 95 -3.28 -24.45 -6.70
C PHE A 95 -3.79 -23.55 -5.57
N LEU A 96 -3.07 -22.49 -5.22
CA LEU A 96 -3.47 -21.55 -4.18
C LEU A 96 -4.78 -20.84 -4.51
N LYS A 97 -4.88 -20.24 -5.70
CA LYS A 97 -6.10 -19.54 -6.18
C LYS A 97 -7.33 -20.48 -6.16
N LYS A 98 -7.15 -21.73 -6.59
CA LYS A 98 -8.21 -22.76 -6.53
C LYS A 98 -8.68 -23.02 -5.11
N HIS A 99 -7.85 -22.81 -4.11
CA HIS A 99 -8.12 -23.12 -2.71
C HIS A 99 -8.19 -21.87 -1.81
N GLY A 100 -8.37 -20.69 -2.43
CA GLY A 100 -8.58 -19.41 -1.75
C GLY A 100 -7.35 -18.94 -0.99
N GLY A 101 -6.17 -19.15 -1.56
CA GLY A 101 -4.90 -18.68 -1.06
C GLY A 101 -4.18 -17.77 -2.04
N SER A 102 -3.04 -17.24 -1.62
CA SER A 102 -2.15 -16.39 -2.38
C SER A 102 -0.70 -16.65 -2.00
N ASP A 103 0.23 -16.23 -2.85
CA ASP A 103 1.65 -16.21 -2.59
C ASP A 103 2.28 -14.90 -3.05
N ASN A 104 3.43 -14.60 -2.49
CA ASN A 104 4.27 -13.50 -2.90
C ASN A 104 5.72 -13.80 -2.52
N ALA A 105 6.64 -13.01 -3.09
CA ALA A 105 8.03 -12.98 -2.68
C ALA A 105 8.60 -11.56 -2.82
N SER A 106 9.73 -11.32 -2.16
CA SER A 106 10.46 -10.07 -2.26
C SER A 106 11.95 -10.28 -2.06
N THR A 107 12.76 -9.58 -2.83
CA THR A 107 14.22 -9.57 -2.70
C THR A 107 14.69 -8.18 -2.28
N ASP A 108 15.34 -8.13 -1.12
CA ASP A 108 15.97 -6.94 -0.56
C ASP A 108 17.50 -7.00 -0.71
N CYS A 109 18.23 -6.08 -0.12
CA CYS A 109 19.68 -5.98 -0.14
C CYS A 109 20.37 -7.26 0.39
N GLU A 110 19.89 -7.80 1.52
CA GLU A 110 20.50 -8.92 2.23
C GLU A 110 19.59 -10.13 2.37
N ARG A 111 18.32 -10.04 1.96
CA ARG A 111 17.31 -11.08 2.20
C ARG A 111 16.42 -11.29 0.99
N THR A 112 15.94 -12.51 0.84
CA THR A 112 14.83 -12.87 -0.05
C THR A 112 13.79 -13.61 0.77
N ILE A 113 12.55 -13.13 0.76
CA ILE A 113 11.44 -13.71 1.53
C ILE A 113 10.41 -14.26 0.57
N PHE A 114 9.94 -15.47 0.85
CA PHE A 114 8.85 -16.13 0.15
C PHE A 114 7.75 -16.43 1.14
N GLN A 115 6.51 -16.12 0.81
CA GLN A 115 5.37 -16.37 1.68
C GLN A 115 4.15 -16.84 0.90
N PHE A 116 3.28 -17.59 1.57
CA PHE A 116 1.98 -17.95 1.04
C PHE A 116 0.96 -18.19 2.16
N ASP A 117 -0.31 -18.07 1.82
CA ASP A 117 -1.42 -18.54 2.62
C ASP A 117 -2.32 -19.46 1.82
N VAL A 118 -3.14 -20.23 2.51
CA VAL A 118 -4.17 -21.07 1.88
C VAL A 118 -5.15 -21.56 2.94
N GLN A 119 -6.35 -21.97 2.53
CA GLN A 119 -7.27 -22.63 3.44
C GLN A 119 -6.60 -23.83 4.12
N ARG A 120 -6.70 -23.89 5.45
CA ARG A 120 -6.04 -24.88 6.31
C ARG A 120 -6.13 -26.32 5.83
N LYS A 121 -7.24 -26.70 5.23
CA LYS A 121 -7.47 -28.05 4.69
C LYS A 121 -6.42 -28.46 3.65
N TYR A 122 -5.92 -27.51 2.89
CA TYR A 122 -5.00 -27.70 1.78
C TYR A 122 -3.56 -27.32 2.13
N PHE A 123 -3.35 -26.80 3.34
CA PHE A 123 -2.05 -26.24 3.76
C PHE A 123 -0.91 -27.25 3.67
N ARG A 124 -1.12 -28.52 4.04
CA ARG A 124 -0.07 -29.56 3.95
C ARG A 124 0.40 -29.78 2.51
N GLU A 125 -0.53 -29.83 1.57
CA GLU A 125 -0.20 -29.99 0.15
C GLU A 125 0.44 -28.74 -0.42
N ALA A 126 -0.07 -27.55 -0.07
CA ALA A 126 0.53 -26.28 -0.44
C ALA A 126 1.98 -26.17 0.07
N LEU A 127 2.21 -26.48 1.34
CA LEU A 127 3.53 -26.46 1.96
C LEU A 127 4.51 -27.45 1.29
N ASP A 128 4.04 -28.63 0.89
CA ASP A 128 4.88 -29.59 0.15
C ASP A 128 5.22 -29.07 -1.26
N ARG A 129 4.26 -28.51 -1.99
CA ARG A 129 4.50 -27.90 -3.31
C ARG A 129 5.50 -26.74 -3.22
N TRP A 130 5.27 -25.83 -2.31
CA TRP A 130 6.11 -24.67 -2.07
C TRP A 130 7.53 -25.04 -1.61
N ALA A 131 7.66 -26.00 -0.70
CA ALA A 131 8.96 -26.45 -0.23
C ALA A 131 9.85 -27.00 -1.37
N GLN A 132 9.25 -27.58 -2.42
CA GLN A 132 10.02 -28.11 -3.56
C GLN A 132 10.72 -27.02 -4.38
N PHE A 133 10.26 -25.77 -4.34
CA PHE A 133 10.96 -24.64 -4.95
C PHE A 133 12.38 -24.43 -4.40
N PHE A 134 12.59 -24.78 -3.14
CA PHE A 134 13.88 -24.64 -2.46
C PHE A 134 14.71 -25.93 -2.45
N ILE A 135 14.10 -27.08 -2.72
CA ILE A 135 14.74 -28.39 -2.72
C ILE A 135 15.19 -28.79 -4.11
N CYS A 136 14.28 -28.78 -5.09
CA CYS A 136 14.53 -29.23 -6.47
C CYS A 136 13.77 -28.35 -7.47
N PRO A 137 14.08 -27.03 -7.57
CA PRO A 137 13.44 -26.16 -8.56
C PRO A 137 13.88 -26.57 -9.97
N LEU A 138 12.96 -26.51 -10.94
CA LEU A 138 13.25 -26.79 -12.33
C LEU A 138 14.13 -25.70 -12.95
N MET A 139 13.83 -24.41 -12.67
CA MET A 139 14.52 -23.29 -13.31
C MET A 139 14.62 -23.51 -14.82
N ILE A 140 13.49 -23.48 -15.51
CA ILE A 140 13.36 -23.86 -16.92
C ILE A 140 14.23 -22.96 -17.79
N GLU A 141 15.23 -23.50 -18.48
CA GLU A 141 16.16 -22.73 -19.30
C GLU A 141 15.45 -21.96 -20.43
N ASP A 142 14.48 -22.59 -21.07
CA ASP A 142 13.68 -21.98 -22.14
C ASP A 142 12.74 -20.83 -21.64
N ALA A 143 12.51 -20.73 -20.33
CA ALA A 143 11.73 -19.67 -19.72
C ALA A 143 12.53 -18.40 -19.42
N ILE A 144 13.87 -18.47 -19.41
CA ILE A 144 14.75 -17.35 -19.01
C ILE A 144 14.42 -16.07 -19.78
N ASP A 145 14.30 -16.16 -21.08
CA ASP A 145 14.05 -14.97 -21.90
C ASP A 145 12.70 -14.32 -21.60
N ARG A 146 11.67 -15.11 -21.27
CA ARG A 146 10.35 -14.60 -20.87
C ARG A 146 10.40 -13.95 -19.49
N GLU A 147 11.04 -14.58 -18.52
CA GLU A 147 11.15 -14.05 -17.17
C GLU A 147 12.05 -12.81 -17.09
N VAL A 148 13.09 -12.72 -17.91
CA VAL A 148 13.86 -11.48 -18.05
C VAL A 148 12.97 -10.34 -18.58
N GLU A 149 12.04 -10.63 -19.51
CA GLU A 149 11.08 -9.60 -19.97
C GLU A 149 10.09 -9.22 -18.88
N ALA A 150 9.71 -10.14 -17.98
CA ALA A 150 8.87 -9.82 -16.83
C ALA A 150 9.59 -8.90 -15.84
N VAL A 151 10.84 -9.22 -15.48
CA VAL A 151 11.71 -8.38 -14.63
C VAL A 151 11.96 -7.01 -15.25
N ASP A 152 12.23 -6.96 -16.57
CA ASP A 152 12.39 -5.69 -17.28
C ASP A 152 11.11 -4.85 -17.26
N SER A 153 9.96 -5.48 -17.42
CA SER A 153 8.66 -4.82 -17.37
C SER A 153 8.39 -4.22 -15.99
N GLU A 154 8.70 -4.94 -14.92
CA GLU A 154 8.61 -4.47 -13.55
C GLU A 154 9.54 -3.27 -13.29
N TYR A 155 10.80 -3.35 -13.71
CA TYR A 155 11.75 -2.26 -13.66
C TYR A 155 11.24 -1.00 -14.40
N GLN A 156 10.66 -1.17 -15.59
CA GLN A 156 10.12 -0.05 -16.37
C GLN A 156 8.91 0.61 -15.68
N LEU A 157 8.07 -0.16 -14.97
CA LEU A 157 6.99 0.38 -14.15
C LEU A 157 7.50 1.20 -12.96
N ALA A 158 8.61 0.76 -12.35
CA ALA A 158 9.25 1.46 -11.23
C ALA A 158 10.03 2.71 -11.67
N ARG A 159 10.51 2.75 -12.92
CA ARG A 159 11.42 3.78 -13.42
C ARG A 159 10.93 5.23 -13.28
N PRO A 160 9.64 5.57 -13.42
CA PRO A 160 9.13 6.92 -13.19
C PRO A 160 9.01 7.31 -11.70
N SER A 161 9.20 6.38 -10.77
CA SER A 161 9.01 6.60 -9.34
C SER A 161 10.16 7.40 -8.73
N ASP A 162 9.86 8.57 -8.14
CA ASP A 162 10.85 9.41 -7.48
C ASP A 162 11.51 8.73 -6.28
N SER A 163 10.82 7.85 -5.56
CA SER A 163 11.41 7.11 -4.43
C SER A 163 12.50 6.16 -4.89
N HIS A 164 12.25 5.35 -5.93
CA HIS A 164 13.24 4.43 -6.49
C HIS A 164 14.38 5.16 -7.17
N ARG A 165 14.09 6.27 -7.86
CA ARG A 165 15.11 7.14 -8.48
C ARG A 165 16.04 7.75 -7.45
N LYS A 166 15.49 8.23 -6.33
CA LYS A 166 16.25 8.75 -5.19
C LYS A 166 17.17 7.70 -4.58
N GLU A 167 16.63 6.52 -4.32
CA GLU A 167 17.36 5.39 -3.73
C GLU A 167 18.52 4.95 -4.61
N MET A 168 18.29 4.75 -5.91
CA MET A 168 19.35 4.36 -6.85
C MET A 168 20.41 5.45 -7.07
N LEU A 169 19.99 6.73 -7.10
CA LEU A 169 20.93 7.84 -7.15
C LEU A 169 21.82 7.84 -5.90
N PHE A 170 21.23 7.69 -4.71
CA PHE A 170 21.97 7.69 -3.46
C PHE A 170 22.96 6.51 -3.39
N GLY A 171 22.53 5.32 -3.84
CA GLY A 171 23.40 4.15 -3.98
C GLY A 171 24.56 4.39 -4.95
N SER A 172 24.32 5.05 -6.07
CA SER A 172 25.35 5.32 -7.07
C SER A 172 26.46 6.28 -6.61
N LEU A 173 26.18 7.10 -5.59
CA LEU A 173 27.12 8.02 -4.96
C LEU A 173 27.95 7.37 -3.82
N ALA A 174 27.70 6.10 -3.51
CA ALA A 174 28.48 5.36 -2.54
C ALA A 174 29.95 5.17 -3.02
N LYS A 175 30.85 4.92 -2.07
CA LYS A 175 32.27 4.66 -2.40
C LYS A 175 32.37 3.47 -3.38
N PRO A 176 33.26 3.55 -4.39
CA PRO A 176 33.46 2.46 -5.34
C PRO A 176 33.68 1.12 -4.65
N GLY A 177 32.93 0.09 -5.07
CA GLY A 177 32.98 -1.25 -4.48
C GLY A 177 32.13 -1.44 -3.21
N HIS A 178 31.43 -0.40 -2.75
CA HIS A 178 30.49 -0.54 -1.65
C HIS A 178 29.20 -1.23 -2.15
N PRO A 179 28.65 -2.23 -1.42
CA PRO A 179 27.48 -3.00 -1.89
C PRO A 179 26.24 -2.15 -2.12
N MET A 180 26.08 -1.02 -1.42
CA MET A 180 25.00 -0.05 -1.62
C MET A 180 24.89 0.45 -3.06
N GLY A 181 25.99 0.49 -3.82
CA GLY A 181 26.02 0.93 -5.22
C GLY A 181 25.58 -0.14 -6.23
N LYS A 182 25.17 -1.33 -5.77
CA LYS A 182 24.71 -2.40 -6.66
C LYS A 182 23.31 -2.13 -7.19
N PHE A 183 23.07 -2.50 -8.45
CA PHE A 183 21.76 -2.42 -9.08
C PHE A 183 20.93 -3.65 -8.71
N CYS A 184 19.96 -3.48 -7.83
CA CYS A 184 19.18 -4.59 -7.25
C CYS A 184 18.06 -5.12 -8.14
N TRP A 185 17.52 -4.29 -9.05
CA TRP A 185 16.33 -4.63 -9.83
C TRP A 185 16.56 -5.72 -10.88
N GLY A 186 17.68 -5.63 -11.62
CA GLY A 186 17.82 -6.37 -12.85
C GLY A 186 16.94 -5.77 -13.97
N ASN A 187 17.31 -6.00 -15.21
CA ASN A 187 16.56 -5.66 -16.41
C ASN A 187 17.06 -6.44 -17.62
N ALA A 188 16.46 -6.28 -18.80
CA ALA A 188 16.90 -6.97 -20.00
C ALA A 188 18.37 -6.67 -20.36
N GLN A 189 18.87 -5.47 -20.06
CA GLN A 189 20.25 -5.11 -20.31
C GLN A 189 21.22 -5.94 -19.46
N THR A 190 21.00 -6.00 -18.15
CA THR A 190 21.90 -6.66 -17.18
C THR A 190 21.77 -8.20 -17.17
N LEU A 191 20.57 -8.73 -17.48
CA LEU A 191 20.29 -10.17 -17.38
C LEU A 191 20.34 -10.92 -18.71
N LYS A 192 20.24 -10.19 -19.87
CA LYS A 192 20.17 -10.80 -21.20
C LYS A 192 21.19 -10.24 -22.17
N HIS A 193 21.22 -8.91 -22.42
CA HIS A 193 22.04 -8.33 -23.48
C HIS A 193 23.52 -8.33 -23.11
N GLU A 194 23.90 -7.69 -22.00
CA GLU A 194 25.31 -7.66 -21.55
C GLU A 194 25.91 -9.04 -21.29
N PRO A 195 25.21 -10.00 -20.64
CA PRO A 195 25.73 -11.34 -20.49
C PRO A 195 26.03 -12.04 -21.82
N ARG A 196 25.14 -11.89 -22.82
CA ARG A 196 25.36 -12.47 -24.15
C ARG A 196 26.60 -11.88 -24.86
N GLU A 197 26.79 -10.56 -24.78
CA GLU A 197 27.96 -9.89 -25.32
C GLU A 197 29.26 -10.35 -24.64
N LYS A 198 29.21 -10.54 -23.32
CA LYS A 198 30.34 -11.01 -22.48
C LYS A 198 30.51 -12.52 -22.49
N GLN A 199 29.69 -13.28 -23.26
CA GLN A 199 29.65 -14.74 -23.29
C GLN A 199 29.42 -15.38 -21.90
N ILE A 200 28.63 -14.73 -21.05
CA ILE A 200 28.22 -15.25 -19.74
C ILE A 200 26.94 -16.05 -19.93
N ASN A 201 26.90 -17.28 -19.45
CA ASN A 201 25.70 -18.09 -19.43
C ASN A 201 24.86 -17.73 -18.17
N THR A 202 23.82 -16.92 -18.33
CA THR A 202 22.93 -16.48 -17.24
C THR A 202 22.28 -17.67 -16.53
N TYR A 203 21.84 -18.71 -17.25
CA TYR A 203 21.25 -19.90 -16.67
C TYR A 203 22.22 -20.65 -15.74
N GLN A 204 23.45 -20.88 -16.19
CA GLN A 204 24.45 -21.55 -15.36
C GLN A 204 24.80 -20.73 -14.12
N ARG A 205 24.92 -19.40 -14.26
CA ARG A 205 25.19 -18.49 -13.13
C ARG A 205 24.05 -18.49 -12.12
N LEU A 206 22.81 -18.50 -12.60
CA LEU A 206 21.62 -18.62 -11.77
C LEU A 206 21.61 -19.91 -10.94
N ARG A 207 21.86 -21.04 -11.59
CA ARG A 207 21.96 -22.34 -10.90
C ARG A 207 23.11 -22.41 -9.89
N ASP A 208 24.23 -21.78 -10.18
CA ASP A 208 25.39 -21.75 -9.28
C ASP A 208 25.09 -20.82 -8.09
N PHE A 209 24.39 -19.71 -8.29
CA PHE A 209 23.92 -18.81 -7.26
C PHE A 209 22.93 -19.51 -6.31
N TRP A 210 21.93 -20.20 -6.87
CA TRP A 210 20.99 -21.01 -6.10
C TRP A 210 21.70 -22.07 -5.26
N LYS A 211 22.60 -22.88 -5.84
CA LYS A 211 23.36 -23.92 -5.12
C LYS A 211 24.19 -23.35 -3.98
N ARG A 212 24.70 -22.15 -4.14
CA ARG A 212 25.53 -21.50 -3.14
C ARG A 212 24.74 -20.97 -1.95
N TYR A 213 23.63 -20.31 -2.21
CA TYR A 213 22.93 -19.50 -1.20
C TYR A 213 21.64 -20.14 -0.69
N TYR A 214 20.96 -20.94 -1.49
CA TYR A 214 19.69 -21.56 -1.09
C TYR A 214 19.93 -22.86 -0.31
N SER A 215 20.54 -22.69 0.85
CA SER A 215 20.83 -23.79 1.76
C SER A 215 20.27 -23.49 3.14
N ALA A 216 19.91 -24.54 3.88
CA ALA A 216 19.21 -24.45 5.14
C ALA A 216 19.90 -23.57 6.21
N HIS A 217 21.22 -23.34 6.13
CA HIS A 217 21.87 -22.47 7.11
C HIS A 217 21.64 -20.98 6.89
N TYR A 218 21.17 -20.59 5.71
CA TYR A 218 20.79 -19.20 5.39
C TYR A 218 19.30 -18.97 5.56
N MET A 219 18.53 -19.98 6.01
CA MET A 219 17.08 -19.96 5.99
C MET A 219 16.48 -19.93 7.39
N THR A 220 15.42 -19.18 7.54
CA THR A 220 14.47 -19.24 8.65
C THR A 220 13.08 -19.50 8.11
N LEU A 221 12.29 -20.31 8.81
CA LEU A 221 10.95 -20.70 8.41
C LEU A 221 9.97 -20.43 9.54
N ALA A 222 8.94 -19.63 9.26
CA ALA A 222 7.80 -19.42 10.13
C ALA A 222 6.55 -20.08 9.54
N VAL A 223 5.75 -20.75 10.37
CA VAL A 223 4.52 -21.45 9.97
C VAL A 223 3.42 -21.17 10.97
N GLN A 224 2.28 -20.70 10.50
CA GLN A 224 1.08 -20.49 11.28
C GLN A 224 -0.05 -21.40 10.80
N SER A 225 -0.56 -22.25 11.67
CA SER A 225 -1.73 -23.08 11.38
C SER A 225 -2.41 -23.54 12.68
N LYS A 226 -3.72 -23.69 12.69
CA LYS A 226 -4.45 -24.28 13.82
C LYS A 226 -4.30 -25.79 13.79
N GLY A 227 -3.56 -26.38 14.75
CA GLY A 227 -3.19 -27.79 14.73
C GLY A 227 -4.32 -28.77 15.06
N ASN A 228 -4.42 -29.86 14.26
CA ASN A 228 -4.78 -31.19 14.71
C ASN A 228 -3.58 -32.07 14.41
N LYS A 229 -3.24 -33.02 15.30
CA LYS A 229 -2.09 -33.94 15.16
C LYS A 229 -1.92 -34.42 13.73
N LEU A 230 -0.81 -34.10 13.11
CA LEU A 230 -0.34 -34.78 11.91
C LEU A 230 0.22 -36.14 12.39
N SER A 231 -0.37 -37.23 11.91
CA SER A 231 0.05 -38.58 12.25
C SER A 231 1.48 -38.83 11.75
N ARG A 232 2.26 -39.50 12.59
CA ARG A 232 3.58 -40.03 12.26
C ARG A 232 3.43 -41.18 11.24
N ASP A 233 3.61 -40.90 9.98
CA ASP A 233 3.89 -41.95 8.99
C ASP A 233 4.49 -41.34 7.72
N ALA A 234 5.81 -41.28 7.65
CA ALA A 234 6.56 -41.19 6.40
C ALA A 234 7.99 -41.63 6.62
N GLU A 235 8.41 -42.66 5.85
CA GLU A 235 9.74 -43.25 5.86
C GLU A 235 10.82 -42.30 5.31
N ALA A 236 11.98 -42.36 5.95
CA ALA A 236 13.16 -41.55 5.72
C ALA A 236 13.86 -41.84 4.37
N GLN A 237 14.32 -40.80 3.68
CA GLN A 237 15.34 -40.89 2.64
C GLN A 237 16.65 -40.21 3.11
N PRO A 238 17.83 -40.67 2.62
CA PRO A 238 19.11 -40.32 3.23
C PRO A 238 19.62 -38.93 2.88
N PRO A 239 20.46 -38.30 3.75
CA PRO A 239 20.87 -36.91 3.65
C PRO A 239 21.90 -36.66 2.54
N LEU A 240 21.75 -35.49 1.88
CA LEU A 240 22.78 -35.00 0.96
C LEU A 240 24.02 -34.59 1.73
N THR A 241 25.15 -35.10 1.25
CA THR A 241 26.44 -34.98 1.89
C THR A 241 26.95 -33.55 2.02
N GLN A 242 27.30 -33.17 3.24
CA GLN A 242 28.20 -32.07 3.54
C GLN A 242 29.51 -32.19 2.80
N ASP A 243 29.93 -31.19 2.04
CA ASP A 243 31.34 -30.93 1.88
C ASP A 243 31.74 -29.50 1.47
N ARG A 244 32.68 -28.96 2.24
CA ARG A 244 33.71 -27.95 1.91
C ARG A 244 33.49 -26.46 2.04
N CYS A 245 32.29 -25.90 2.16
CA CYS A 245 32.14 -24.47 2.20
C CYS A 245 32.38 -23.84 3.61
N SER A 246 32.21 -24.60 4.68
CA SER A 246 32.25 -24.08 6.06
C SER A 246 33.66 -23.70 6.57
N ARG A 247 34.75 -24.17 5.94
CA ARG A 247 36.10 -23.81 6.40
C ARG A 247 36.62 -22.50 5.80
N GLN A 248 36.23 -22.14 4.59
CA GLN A 248 36.72 -20.92 3.95
C GLN A 248 36.04 -19.66 4.49
N LEU A 249 34.71 -19.72 4.75
CA LEU A 249 33.98 -18.59 5.38
C LEU A 249 34.45 -18.35 6.84
N ARG A 250 34.70 -19.42 7.62
CA ARG A 250 35.28 -19.31 8.95
C ARG A 250 36.66 -18.66 8.96
N ASN A 251 37.47 -18.92 7.95
CA ASN A 251 38.83 -18.35 7.84
C ASN A 251 38.82 -16.90 7.34
N MET A 252 37.85 -16.48 6.51
CA MET A 252 37.70 -15.08 6.11
C MET A 252 37.15 -14.23 7.26
N LEU A 253 36.21 -14.74 8.04
CA LEU A 253 35.69 -14.07 9.23
C LEU A 253 36.70 -14.04 10.38
N GLN A 254 37.59 -15.05 10.52
CA GLN A 254 38.61 -15.05 11.56
C GLN A 254 39.80 -14.12 11.30
N CYS A 255 40.10 -13.74 10.05
CA CYS A 255 41.26 -12.88 9.77
C CYS A 255 41.02 -11.38 9.98
N ASN A 256 39.76 -10.89 9.98
CA ASN A 256 39.48 -9.44 10.09
C ASN A 256 38.61 -9.01 11.27
N VAL A 257 38.16 -9.89 12.13
CA VAL A 257 37.12 -9.59 13.12
C VAL A 257 37.52 -9.86 14.57
N MET A 258 38.70 -10.39 14.87
CA MET A 258 39.08 -10.76 16.27
C MET A 258 39.28 -9.57 17.25
N GLY A 259 39.40 -8.33 16.76
CA GLY A 259 39.49 -7.14 17.63
C GLY A 259 38.18 -6.35 17.79
N ILE A 260 37.23 -6.53 16.87
CA ILE A 260 36.02 -5.70 16.77
C ILE A 260 34.75 -6.49 17.16
N ALA A 261 34.72 -7.81 16.96
CA ALA A 261 33.56 -8.64 17.21
C ALA A 261 33.05 -8.67 18.65
N HIS A 262 33.94 -8.53 19.67
CA HIS A 262 33.50 -8.51 21.07
C HIS A 262 32.91 -7.16 21.50
N LEU A 263 33.32 -6.05 20.87
CA LEU A 263 32.69 -4.75 21.07
C LEU A 263 31.40 -4.62 20.26
N GLN A 264 31.36 -5.10 19.01
CA GLN A 264 30.18 -5.09 18.17
C GLN A 264 29.03 -5.93 18.74
N PHE A 265 29.28 -7.12 19.27
CA PHE A 265 28.22 -7.96 19.83
C PHE A 265 27.58 -7.36 21.12
N ARG A 266 28.34 -6.69 21.95
CA ARG A 266 27.79 -5.92 23.06
C ARG A 266 27.08 -4.66 22.61
N PHE A 267 27.59 -3.96 21.61
CA PHE A 267 26.97 -2.74 21.05
C PHE A 267 25.65 -3.05 20.35
N VAL A 268 25.58 -4.08 19.52
CA VAL A 268 24.36 -4.54 18.86
C VAL A 268 23.28 -4.94 19.87
N PHE A 269 23.63 -5.70 20.91
CA PHE A 269 22.69 -6.10 21.95
C PHE A 269 22.09 -4.90 22.70
N PHE A 270 22.91 -3.91 23.05
CA PHE A 270 22.43 -2.68 23.69
C PHE A 270 21.59 -1.82 22.74
N PHE A 271 21.95 -1.75 21.46
CA PHE A 271 21.15 -1.04 20.46
C PHE A 271 19.75 -1.64 20.29
N VAL A 272 19.63 -2.95 20.28
CA VAL A 272 18.34 -3.66 20.16
C VAL A 272 17.43 -3.38 21.37
N ARG A 273 17.97 -3.27 22.59
CA ARG A 273 17.16 -3.06 23.80
C ARG A 273 16.82 -1.59 24.05
N VAL A 274 17.72 -0.68 23.75
CA VAL A 274 17.54 0.78 23.97
C VAL A 274 16.84 1.43 22.78
N LYS A 275 17.00 0.90 21.55
CA LYS A 275 16.49 1.46 20.28
C LYS A 275 16.75 2.95 20.13
N PRO A 276 18.02 3.41 20.21
CA PRO A 276 18.32 4.83 20.27
C PRO A 276 17.91 5.59 19.01
N LEU A 277 18.03 5.00 17.82
CA LEU A 277 17.62 5.62 16.57
C LEU A 277 16.11 5.76 16.50
N HIS A 278 15.35 4.78 16.98
CA HIS A 278 13.89 4.85 17.07
C HIS A 278 13.45 6.02 17.98
N TYR A 279 14.07 6.16 19.16
CA TYR A 279 13.80 7.29 20.05
C TYR A 279 14.15 8.65 19.42
N ILE A 280 15.29 8.75 18.72
CA ILE A 280 15.71 9.98 18.02
C ILE A 280 14.75 10.27 16.85
N SER A 281 14.36 9.26 16.07
CA SER A 281 13.39 9.38 14.98
C SER A 281 12.05 9.92 15.49
N TRP A 282 11.60 9.39 16.62
CA TRP A 282 10.36 9.84 17.25
C TRP A 282 10.43 11.32 17.66
N LEU A 283 11.55 11.77 18.25
CA LEU A 283 11.74 13.17 18.65
C LEU A 283 11.80 14.13 17.44
N ILE A 284 12.55 13.75 16.39
CA ILE A 284 12.72 14.59 15.20
C ILE A 284 11.43 14.61 14.37
N GLY A 285 10.78 13.44 14.25
CA GLY A 285 9.52 13.31 13.50
C GLY A 285 8.29 13.81 14.26
N HIS A 286 8.44 14.29 15.51
CA HIS A 286 7.31 14.81 16.28
C HIS A 286 6.66 16.03 15.60
N GLU A 287 5.32 16.06 15.54
CA GLU A 287 4.57 17.10 14.83
C GLU A 287 3.79 18.05 15.76
N GLY A 288 3.80 17.81 17.07
CA GLY A 288 3.11 18.63 18.07
C GLY A 288 3.77 19.98 18.29
N THR A 289 3.18 20.79 19.16
CA THR A 289 3.69 22.12 19.54
C THR A 289 5.15 22.07 19.97
N GLY A 290 5.96 22.97 19.48
CA GLY A 290 7.40 23.05 19.77
C GLY A 290 8.27 22.19 18.85
N SER A 291 7.69 21.36 17.97
CA SER A 291 8.43 20.56 17.01
C SER A 291 8.95 21.40 15.83
N ILE A 292 9.90 20.83 15.10
CA ILE A 292 10.44 21.42 13.86
C ILE A 292 9.31 21.61 12.85
N LEU A 293 8.49 20.59 12.63
CA LEU A 293 7.43 20.65 11.63
C LEU A 293 6.38 21.70 11.99
N SER A 294 6.03 21.84 13.29
CA SER A 294 5.13 22.91 13.75
C SER A 294 5.67 24.28 13.39
N LEU A 295 6.97 24.54 13.64
CA LEU A 295 7.63 25.81 13.25
C LEU A 295 7.60 26.03 11.73
N LEU A 296 7.94 25.01 10.94
CA LEU A 296 7.98 25.10 9.48
C LEU A 296 6.59 25.28 8.87
N ARG A 297 5.56 24.66 9.46
CA ARG A 297 4.14 24.85 9.06
C ARG A 297 3.66 26.28 9.34
N LYS A 298 3.99 26.87 10.50
CA LYS A 298 3.68 28.27 10.81
C LYS A 298 4.32 29.26 9.84
N LYS A 299 5.51 28.90 9.30
CA LYS A 299 6.19 29.69 8.26
C LYS A 299 5.68 29.36 6.84
N CYS A 300 4.75 28.44 6.67
CA CYS A 300 4.31 27.88 5.39
C CYS A 300 5.47 27.33 4.53
N TRP A 301 6.52 26.77 5.15
CA TRP A 301 7.70 26.22 4.47
C TRP A 301 7.66 24.71 4.25
N ALA A 302 6.93 23.96 5.08
CA ALA A 302 6.85 22.52 4.94
C ALA A 302 5.43 21.99 5.15
N LEU A 303 5.14 20.86 4.48
CA LEU A 303 3.89 20.11 4.60
C LEU A 303 4.05 18.92 5.53
N ALA A 304 5.19 18.21 5.42
CA ALA A 304 5.48 17.01 6.18
C ALA A 304 6.98 16.91 6.49
N LEU A 305 7.30 16.19 7.54
CA LEU A 305 8.65 15.85 7.96
C LEU A 305 8.67 14.40 8.43
N PHE A 306 9.60 13.61 7.91
CA PHE A 306 9.87 12.26 8.34
C PHE A 306 11.33 12.19 8.78
N GLY A 307 11.58 11.69 9.98
CA GLY A 307 12.92 11.49 10.49
C GLY A 307 13.14 10.05 10.90
N GLY A 308 14.24 9.45 10.47
CA GLY A 308 14.62 8.11 10.87
C GLY A 308 15.11 7.23 9.73
N ASN A 309 15.15 5.94 9.99
CA ASN A 309 15.44 4.91 9.00
C ASN A 309 14.13 4.34 8.51
N SER A 310 14.00 4.09 7.23
CA SER A 310 12.92 3.25 6.74
C SER A 310 13.19 1.77 7.12
N GLU A 311 12.16 0.96 7.12
CA GLU A 311 12.27 -0.47 7.40
C GLU A 311 12.88 -1.25 6.21
N THR A 312 13.15 -0.57 5.08
CA THR A 312 13.78 -1.19 3.92
C THR A 312 15.24 -1.56 4.21
N GLY A 313 15.69 -2.69 3.72
CA GLY A 313 17.08 -3.13 3.85
C GLY A 313 18.08 -2.21 3.17
N PHE A 314 17.62 -1.29 2.30
CA PHE A 314 18.48 -0.26 1.76
C PHE A 314 18.87 0.80 2.81
N ASP A 315 17.97 1.23 3.67
CA ASP A 315 18.28 2.22 4.71
C ASP A 315 18.94 1.59 5.93
N GLN A 316 18.62 0.34 6.24
CA GLN A 316 19.16 -0.37 7.39
C GLN A 316 19.43 -1.85 7.09
N ASN A 317 20.69 -2.27 7.26
CA ASN A 317 21.14 -3.64 7.05
C ASN A 317 22.31 -3.99 7.97
N THR A 318 22.92 -5.17 7.82
CA THR A 318 24.04 -5.60 8.68
C THR A 318 25.34 -4.82 8.41
N THR A 319 25.44 -4.12 7.31
CA THR A 319 26.65 -3.42 6.85
C THR A 319 26.64 -1.96 7.24
N TYR A 320 25.48 -1.28 7.14
CA TYR A 320 25.33 0.15 7.44
C TYR A 320 23.90 0.49 7.89
N SER A 321 23.74 1.69 8.43
CA SER A 321 22.46 2.30 8.74
C SER A 321 22.48 3.77 8.32
N ILE A 322 21.45 4.18 7.56
CA ILE A 322 21.29 5.55 7.09
C ILE A 322 20.18 6.20 7.91
N PHE A 323 20.51 7.23 8.68
CA PHE A 323 19.51 8.07 9.33
C PHE A 323 19.14 9.21 8.41
N SER A 324 17.93 9.23 7.89
CA SER A 324 17.48 10.24 6.95
C SER A 324 16.42 11.17 7.56
N ILE A 325 16.43 12.43 7.14
CA ILE A 325 15.39 13.39 7.47
C ILE A 325 14.85 13.92 6.14
N SER A 326 13.61 13.56 5.84
CA SER A 326 12.92 13.96 4.62
C SER A 326 11.88 15.03 4.92
N ILE A 327 11.97 16.18 4.24
CA ILE A 327 11.05 17.31 4.45
C ILE A 327 10.38 17.63 3.12
N THR A 328 9.04 17.55 3.11
CA THR A 328 8.24 17.98 1.96
C THR A 328 8.06 19.48 2.01
N LEU A 329 8.84 20.19 1.19
CA LEU A 329 8.85 21.64 1.14
C LEU A 329 7.70 22.19 0.29
N THR A 330 7.24 23.37 0.67
CA THR A 330 6.42 24.24 -0.20
C THR A 330 7.33 25.00 -1.16
N ASN A 331 6.76 25.77 -2.11
CA ASN A 331 7.57 26.64 -2.97
C ASN A 331 8.35 27.69 -2.14
N GLN A 332 7.75 28.22 -1.07
CA GLN A 332 8.45 29.13 -0.15
C GLN A 332 9.55 28.40 0.64
N GLY A 333 9.27 27.18 1.08
CA GLY A 333 10.25 26.33 1.76
C GLY A 333 11.45 26.00 0.86
N TYR A 334 11.20 25.71 -0.40
CA TYR A 334 12.27 25.48 -1.38
C TYR A 334 13.19 26.68 -1.53
N GLN A 335 12.64 27.89 -1.60
CA GLN A 335 13.45 29.14 -1.65
C GLN A 335 14.25 29.40 -0.37
N ASN A 336 13.86 28.81 0.76
CA ASN A 336 14.46 29.00 2.08
C ASN A 336 15.06 27.70 2.67
N PHE A 337 15.36 26.70 1.84
CA PHE A 337 15.77 25.36 2.31
C PHE A 337 17.02 25.39 3.21
N TYR A 338 17.94 26.33 3.01
CA TYR A 338 19.13 26.49 3.86
C TYR A 338 18.78 26.91 5.30
N GLN A 339 17.69 27.70 5.48
CA GLN A 339 17.18 28.07 6.81
C GLN A 339 16.43 26.91 7.47
N VAL A 340 15.76 26.07 6.68
CA VAL A 340 15.13 24.84 7.17
C VAL A 340 16.19 23.94 7.80
N ASN A 341 17.33 23.74 7.13
CA ASN A 341 18.46 22.97 7.68
C ASN A 341 19.07 23.59 8.94
N MET A 342 19.10 24.92 9.02
CA MET A 342 19.54 25.61 10.25
C MET A 342 18.60 25.29 11.42
N HIS A 343 17.29 25.38 11.23
CA HIS A 343 16.33 25.03 12.30
C HIS A 343 16.45 23.57 12.75
N MET A 344 16.72 22.65 11.79
CA MET A 344 17.01 21.24 12.10
C MET A 344 18.23 21.09 13.02
N SER A 345 19.34 21.74 12.67
CA SER A 345 20.58 21.69 13.44
C SER A 345 20.39 22.25 14.86
N VAL A 346 19.62 23.34 15.00
CA VAL A 346 19.26 23.92 16.30
C VAL A 346 18.48 22.91 17.13
N PHE A 347 17.44 22.30 16.57
CA PHE A 347 16.56 21.35 17.29
C PHE A 347 17.34 20.12 17.75
N VAL A 348 18.15 19.51 16.90
CA VAL A 348 18.97 18.33 17.24
C VAL A 348 19.89 18.62 18.42
N ARG A 349 20.48 19.82 18.47
CA ARG A 349 21.34 20.24 19.60
C ARG A 349 20.56 20.60 20.87
N GLN A 350 19.37 21.25 20.76
CA GLN A 350 18.49 21.51 21.90
C GLN A 350 17.95 20.23 22.52
N SER A 351 17.74 19.18 21.72
CA SER A 351 17.25 17.87 22.14
C SER A 351 18.31 17.00 22.82
N SER A 352 19.56 17.45 22.96
CA SER A 352 20.65 16.71 23.60
C SER A 352 20.43 16.43 25.10
N SER A 353 19.43 17.08 25.72
CA SER A 353 18.97 16.74 27.09
C SER A 353 17.90 15.66 26.98
N PHE A 354 18.29 14.39 27.11
CA PHE A 354 17.35 13.27 27.03
C PHE A 354 16.51 13.18 28.30
N PHE A 355 15.19 13.11 28.14
CA PHE A 355 14.25 12.96 29.25
C PHE A 355 13.71 11.53 29.30
N SER A 356 13.94 10.80 30.38
CA SER A 356 13.36 9.49 30.64
C SER A 356 11.83 9.50 30.51
N ARG A 357 11.18 10.63 30.86
CA ARG A 357 9.72 10.77 30.73
C ARG A 357 9.21 10.46 29.33
N ILE A 358 9.83 11.03 28.28
CA ILE A 358 9.38 10.80 26.89
C ILE A 358 9.62 9.34 26.50
N TYR A 359 10.76 8.78 26.89
CA TYR A 359 11.04 7.37 26.68
C TYR A 359 10.01 6.47 27.37
N ASP A 360 9.66 6.78 28.62
CA ASP A 360 8.65 6.05 29.40
C ASP A 360 7.25 6.16 28.78
N GLU A 361 6.91 7.29 28.16
CA GLU A 361 5.64 7.48 27.45
C GLU A 361 5.59 6.61 26.19
N ILE A 362 6.63 6.62 25.35
CA ILE A 362 6.73 5.79 24.15
C ILE A 362 6.64 4.31 24.53
N GLN A 363 7.43 3.89 25.54
CA GLN A 363 7.41 2.51 26.04
C GLN A 363 6.00 2.08 26.49
N LYS A 364 5.26 2.96 27.18
CA LYS A 364 3.87 2.67 27.60
C LYS A 364 2.93 2.55 26.41
N ILE A 365 3.08 3.41 25.41
CA ILE A 365 2.25 3.40 24.20
C ILE A 365 2.46 2.07 23.45
N GLU A 366 3.73 1.71 23.20
CA GLU A 366 4.09 0.46 22.51
C GLU A 366 3.64 -0.78 23.31
N ALA A 367 3.84 -0.76 24.64
CA ALA A 367 3.39 -1.86 25.50
C ALA A 367 1.86 -2.02 25.48
N ASN A 368 1.09 -0.93 25.47
CA ASN A 368 -0.36 -0.98 25.37
C ASN A 368 -0.80 -1.52 24.00
N GLU A 369 -0.15 -1.09 22.92
CA GLU A 369 -0.45 -1.56 21.58
C GLU A 369 -0.17 -3.05 21.45
N PHE A 370 1.01 -3.49 21.88
CA PHE A 370 1.39 -4.90 21.87
C PHE A 370 0.46 -5.76 22.73
N HIS A 371 0.05 -5.27 23.92
CA HIS A 371 -0.84 -6.01 24.81
C HIS A 371 -2.26 -6.19 24.24
N TYR A 372 -2.75 -5.19 23.51
CA TYR A 372 -4.09 -5.18 22.91
C TYR A 372 -4.03 -5.33 21.39
N GLN A 373 -2.99 -5.99 20.87
CA GLN A 373 -2.93 -6.36 19.45
C GLN A 373 -4.15 -7.19 19.07
N GLU A 374 -4.66 -6.88 17.90
CA GLU A 374 -5.68 -7.69 17.25
C GLU A 374 -4.98 -8.72 16.33
N GLN A 375 -5.74 -9.64 15.82
CA GLN A 375 -5.19 -10.61 14.86
C GLN A 375 -4.81 -9.88 13.58
N THR A 376 -3.56 -10.05 13.16
CA THR A 376 -3.05 -9.60 11.86
C THR A 376 -3.30 -10.67 10.79
N ASP A 377 -3.11 -10.28 9.53
CA ASP A 377 -3.12 -11.23 8.42
C ASP A 377 -2.10 -12.36 8.67
N PRO A 378 -2.47 -13.64 8.44
CA PRO A 378 -1.54 -14.75 8.64
C PRO A 378 -0.24 -14.66 7.83
N ILE A 379 -0.28 -14.13 6.60
CA ILE A 379 0.92 -13.93 5.77
C ILE A 379 1.84 -12.89 6.42
N GLU A 380 1.31 -11.73 6.75
CA GLU A 380 2.06 -10.64 7.38
C GLU A 380 2.70 -11.10 8.70
N PHE A 381 1.96 -11.85 9.51
CA PHE A 381 2.47 -12.36 10.77
C PHE A 381 3.66 -13.30 10.58
N VAL A 382 3.58 -14.28 9.66
CA VAL A 382 4.68 -15.25 9.46
C VAL A 382 5.87 -14.59 8.76
N GLU A 383 5.66 -13.60 7.90
CA GLU A 383 6.70 -12.81 7.25
C GLU A 383 7.52 -12.05 8.30
N ASN A 384 6.87 -11.24 9.14
CA ASN A 384 7.52 -10.47 10.21
C ASN A 384 8.31 -11.37 11.17
N ILE A 385 7.72 -12.48 11.60
CA ILE A 385 8.41 -13.40 12.50
C ILE A 385 9.60 -14.07 11.82
N CYS A 386 9.45 -14.47 10.56
CA CYS A 386 10.52 -15.12 9.80
C CYS A 386 11.73 -14.19 9.66
N GLU A 387 11.50 -12.90 9.47
CA GLU A 387 12.51 -11.86 9.42
C GLU A 387 13.13 -11.61 10.80
N ASN A 388 12.31 -11.44 11.83
CA ASN A 388 12.76 -11.23 13.20
C ASN A 388 13.65 -12.35 13.72
N MET A 389 13.44 -13.58 13.26
CA MET A 389 14.30 -14.72 13.58
C MET A 389 15.75 -14.58 13.09
N GLN A 390 15.99 -13.72 12.10
CA GLN A 390 17.35 -13.42 11.62
C GLN A 390 17.98 -12.22 12.35
N LEU A 391 17.15 -11.31 12.85
CA LEU A 391 17.59 -10.03 13.43
C LEU A 391 17.71 -10.05 14.94
N PHE A 392 16.87 -10.82 15.64
CA PHE A 392 16.76 -10.78 17.09
C PHE A 392 17.12 -12.12 17.76
N PRO A 393 17.50 -12.12 19.05
CA PRO A 393 17.62 -13.35 19.81
C PRO A 393 16.25 -14.01 20.01
N LYS A 394 16.25 -15.30 20.32
CA LYS A 394 15.03 -16.12 20.41
C LYS A 394 13.95 -15.55 21.35
N GLU A 395 14.37 -14.96 22.46
CA GLU A 395 13.49 -14.37 23.48
C GLU A 395 12.70 -13.17 22.94
N ASP A 396 13.24 -12.49 21.92
CA ASP A 396 12.73 -11.23 21.40
C ASP A 396 12.14 -11.37 19.99
N PHE A 397 11.92 -12.59 19.46
CA PHE A 397 11.35 -12.76 18.10
C PHE A 397 9.97 -12.12 17.92
N LEU A 398 9.16 -12.04 18.97
CA LEU A 398 7.83 -11.43 18.94
C LEU A 398 7.82 -9.96 19.38
N THR A 399 8.88 -9.50 19.99
CA THR A 399 8.89 -8.22 20.69
C THR A 399 10.02 -7.31 20.25
N GLY A 400 11.04 -7.88 19.61
CA GLY A 400 12.27 -7.17 19.28
C GLY A 400 12.07 -5.99 18.34
N ASP A 401 11.18 -6.11 17.36
CA ASP A 401 10.78 -5.05 16.45
C ASP A 401 9.81 -4.03 17.09
N GLN A 402 8.97 -4.46 18.05
CA GLN A 402 7.82 -3.70 18.53
C GLN A 402 8.03 -2.95 19.84
N LEU A 403 8.89 -3.44 20.77
CA LEU A 403 8.99 -2.89 22.13
C LEU A 403 10.32 -2.20 22.39
N MET A 404 10.28 -1.10 23.14
CA MET A 404 11.43 -0.50 23.81
C MET A 404 11.59 -1.10 25.22
N PHE A 405 12.84 -1.44 25.61
CA PHE A 405 13.07 -2.17 26.85
C PHE A 405 13.77 -1.35 27.94
N GLU A 406 14.84 -0.63 27.60
CA GLU A 406 15.72 0.02 28.57
C GLU A 406 16.08 1.45 28.15
N PHE A 407 15.98 2.40 29.07
CA PHE A 407 16.47 3.76 28.84
C PHE A 407 17.96 3.86 29.20
N ASP A 408 18.79 4.12 28.19
CA ASP A 408 20.22 4.41 28.39
C ASP A 408 20.62 5.70 27.67
N PRO A 409 20.81 6.81 28.43
CA PRO A 409 21.14 8.10 27.83
C PRO A 409 22.55 8.12 27.18
N GLN A 410 23.46 7.23 27.59
CA GLN A 410 24.80 7.16 26.99
C GLN A 410 24.73 6.53 25.61
N VAL A 411 23.95 5.46 25.46
CA VAL A 411 23.71 4.80 24.16
C VAL A 411 22.99 5.75 23.19
N ILE A 412 21.97 6.47 23.68
CA ILE A 412 21.23 7.46 22.87
C ILE A 412 22.16 8.60 22.44
N SER A 413 22.99 9.12 23.36
CA SER A 413 23.97 10.18 23.04
C SER A 413 25.02 9.71 22.01
N ALA A 414 25.49 8.47 22.13
CA ALA A 414 26.43 7.88 21.18
C ALA A 414 25.80 7.76 19.76
N ALA A 415 24.51 7.43 19.66
CA ALA A 415 23.79 7.39 18.40
C ALA A 415 23.52 8.78 17.81
N LEU A 416 23.30 9.79 18.65
CA LEU A 416 23.08 11.17 18.23
C LEU A 416 24.38 11.87 17.74
N SER A 417 25.53 11.51 18.32
CA SER A 417 26.79 12.19 18.08
C SER A 417 27.25 12.23 16.61
N PRO A 418 26.95 11.23 15.74
CA PRO A 418 27.26 11.30 14.33
C PRO A 418 26.30 12.19 13.52
N LEU A 419 25.14 12.56 14.05
CA LEU A 419 24.13 13.35 13.34
C LEU A 419 24.50 14.83 13.34
N THR A 420 25.54 15.18 12.63
CA THR A 420 26.08 16.53 12.54
C THR A 420 26.06 17.03 11.09
N PRO A 421 25.90 18.36 10.85
CA PRO A 421 25.83 18.91 9.50
C PRO A 421 27.03 18.59 8.61
N ASP A 422 28.23 18.50 9.18
CA ASP A 422 29.49 18.19 8.48
C ASP A 422 29.59 16.73 8.02
N ARG A 423 28.69 15.86 8.51
CA ARG A 423 28.57 14.44 8.11
C ARG A 423 27.31 14.15 7.31
N ALA A 424 26.49 15.15 7.07
CA ALA A 424 25.24 15.00 6.35
C ALA A 424 25.42 15.27 4.85
N ASN A 425 24.75 14.45 4.03
CA ASN A 425 24.52 14.75 2.62
C ASN A 425 23.18 15.45 2.49
N LEU A 426 23.12 16.52 1.72
CA LEU A 426 21.90 17.26 1.43
C LEU A 426 21.42 16.90 0.03
N LEU A 427 20.26 16.26 -0.09
CA LEU A 427 19.62 16.00 -1.36
C LEU A 427 18.43 16.96 -1.54
N LEU A 428 18.48 17.77 -2.59
CA LEU A 428 17.40 18.69 -2.95
C LEU A 428 16.71 18.22 -4.23
N LEU A 429 15.49 17.73 -4.10
CA LEU A 429 14.67 17.21 -5.20
C LEU A 429 13.63 18.27 -5.61
N SER A 430 13.68 18.75 -6.83
CA SER A 430 12.72 19.72 -7.36
C SER A 430 12.69 19.70 -8.89
N PRO A 431 11.52 19.87 -9.52
CA PRO A 431 11.42 20.11 -10.96
C PRO A 431 12.09 21.42 -11.39
N GLU A 432 12.30 22.40 -10.49
CA GLU A 432 13.01 23.63 -10.77
C GLU A 432 14.51 23.42 -11.10
N ASN A 433 15.03 22.22 -10.85
CA ASN A 433 16.39 21.81 -11.21
C ASN A 433 16.49 21.31 -12.67
N GLU A 434 15.39 21.27 -13.41
CA GLU A 434 15.40 20.90 -14.83
C GLU A 434 16.35 21.80 -15.63
N GLY A 435 17.21 21.19 -16.47
CA GLY A 435 18.22 21.88 -17.24
C GLY A 435 19.47 22.32 -16.47
N ARG A 436 19.52 22.15 -15.13
CA ARG A 436 20.68 22.49 -14.27
C ARG A 436 21.48 21.24 -13.84
N CYS A 437 21.03 20.05 -14.16
CA CYS A 437 21.60 18.78 -13.75
C CYS A 437 22.31 18.09 -14.93
N PRO A 438 23.64 18.29 -15.11
CA PRO A 438 24.37 17.76 -16.25
C PRO A 438 24.73 16.27 -16.12
N LEU A 439 24.72 15.73 -14.90
CA LEU A 439 25.04 14.32 -14.64
C LEU A 439 23.78 13.46 -14.74
N ARG A 440 23.96 12.19 -15.07
CA ARG A 440 22.86 11.23 -15.22
C ARG A 440 23.20 9.93 -14.51
N GLU A 441 22.33 9.52 -13.59
CA GLU A 441 22.42 8.22 -12.95
C GLU A 441 22.20 7.11 -14.00
N LYS A 442 22.98 6.04 -13.89
CA LYS A 442 23.12 5.01 -14.93
C LYS A 442 21.84 4.22 -15.19
N TRP A 443 21.08 3.86 -14.16
CA TRP A 443 20.01 2.89 -14.24
C TRP A 443 18.65 3.53 -14.47
N PHE A 444 18.22 4.39 -13.57
CA PHE A 444 16.95 5.10 -13.68
C PHE A 444 17.01 6.37 -14.53
N GLY A 445 18.21 6.77 -14.90
CA GLY A 445 18.44 7.95 -15.75
C GLY A 445 18.14 9.26 -15.04
N THR A 446 18.20 9.30 -13.71
CA THR A 446 17.95 10.50 -12.91
C THR A 446 19.02 11.54 -13.22
N CYS A 447 18.60 12.73 -13.67
CA CYS A 447 19.51 13.85 -13.86
C CYS A 447 19.83 14.48 -12.50
N TYR A 448 21.12 14.78 -12.26
CA TYR A 448 21.59 15.37 -11.01
C TYR A 448 22.82 16.24 -11.20
N SER A 449 23.14 17.07 -10.21
CA SER A 449 24.40 17.79 -10.06
C SER A 449 24.95 17.53 -8.67
N GLU A 450 26.27 17.58 -8.55
CA GLU A 450 26.97 17.52 -7.27
C GLU A 450 27.59 18.89 -7.01
N GLU A 451 27.30 19.45 -5.85
CA GLU A 451 27.78 20.76 -5.43
C GLU A 451 28.26 20.69 -3.98
N ASP A 452 29.38 21.34 -3.70
CA ASP A 452 29.82 21.48 -2.32
C ASP A 452 28.88 22.40 -1.55
N ILE A 453 28.56 22.00 -0.31
CA ILE A 453 27.78 22.87 0.58
C ILE A 453 28.61 24.11 0.88
N PRO A 454 28.07 25.33 0.63
CA PRO A 454 28.81 26.57 0.88
C PRO A 454 29.33 26.64 2.32
N GLU A 455 30.60 27.01 2.47
CA GLU A 455 31.25 27.04 3.79
C GLU A 455 30.52 27.95 4.78
N GLU A 456 29.92 29.04 4.28
CA GLU A 456 29.09 29.95 5.09
C GLU A 456 27.87 29.24 5.70
N TRP A 457 27.22 28.29 4.96
CA TRP A 457 26.12 27.51 5.48
C TRP A 457 26.58 26.49 6.51
N SER A 458 27.67 25.79 6.20
CA SER A 458 28.28 24.83 7.12
C SER A 458 28.68 25.49 8.44
N GLN A 459 29.32 26.65 8.38
CA GLN A 459 29.66 27.44 9.57
C GLN A 459 28.44 27.89 10.37
N ARG A 460 27.36 28.29 9.70
CA ARG A 460 26.09 28.65 10.38
C ARG A 460 25.43 27.45 11.03
N TRP A 461 25.45 26.29 10.39
CA TRP A 461 24.83 25.06 10.93
C TRP A 461 25.63 24.44 12.06
N THR A 462 26.95 24.62 12.09
CA THR A 462 27.85 24.10 13.13
C THR A 462 28.17 25.12 14.21
N GLY A 463 27.98 26.43 13.96
CA GLY A 463 28.30 27.51 14.87
C GLY A 463 27.45 27.58 16.13
N ASP A 464 27.76 28.52 17.01
CA ASP A 464 26.90 28.85 18.14
C ASP A 464 25.73 29.73 17.67
N PHE A 465 24.50 29.33 18.09
CA PHE A 465 23.29 30.08 17.78
C PHE A 465 22.43 30.23 19.04
N GLU A 466 21.62 31.28 19.06
CA GLU A 466 20.63 31.47 20.09
C GLU A 466 19.59 30.36 20.02
N LEU A 467 19.19 29.82 21.19
CA LEU A 467 18.13 28.84 21.30
C LEU A 467 16.82 29.44 20.79
N ASN A 468 16.16 28.74 19.91
CA ASN A 468 14.85 29.18 19.44
C ASN A 468 13.77 28.80 20.46
N SER A 469 13.12 29.80 21.07
CA SER A 469 12.07 29.60 22.10
C SER A 469 10.79 28.93 21.54
N GLU A 470 10.60 28.91 20.22
CA GLU A 470 9.48 28.22 19.58
C GLU A 470 9.75 26.71 19.40
N LEU A 471 11.02 26.28 19.62
CA LEU A 471 11.42 24.88 19.56
C LEU A 471 11.60 24.35 21.00
N HIS A 472 10.86 23.33 21.34
CA HIS A 472 10.94 22.68 22.66
C HIS A 472 10.45 21.23 22.58
N LEU A 473 10.82 20.45 23.54
CA LEU A 473 10.37 19.05 23.65
C LEU A 473 8.87 18.98 23.99
N PRO A 474 8.18 17.89 23.57
CA PRO A 474 6.76 17.72 23.80
C PRO A 474 6.37 17.70 25.29
N ALA A 475 5.19 18.22 25.60
CA ALA A 475 4.57 18.12 26.90
C ALA A 475 4.09 16.69 27.20
N GLU A 476 3.53 16.46 28.39
CA GLU A 476 2.92 15.18 28.76
C GLU A 476 1.70 14.89 27.87
N ASN A 477 1.63 13.68 27.30
CA ASN A 477 0.55 13.31 26.37
C ASN A 477 -0.74 12.92 27.12
N ARG A 478 -1.74 13.79 27.07
CA ARG A 478 -3.06 13.60 27.73
C ARG A 478 -3.94 12.55 27.07
N PHE A 479 -3.62 12.09 25.86
CA PHE A 479 -4.41 11.10 25.13
C PHE A 479 -4.01 9.65 25.42
N ILE A 480 -2.90 9.40 26.10
CA ILE A 480 -2.51 8.06 26.52
C ILE A 480 -3.64 7.43 27.33
N ALA A 481 -4.10 6.27 26.87
CA ALA A 481 -5.17 5.53 27.53
C ALA A 481 -4.70 4.95 28.88
N THR A 482 -5.55 5.06 29.89
CA THR A 482 -5.31 4.54 31.24
C THR A 482 -6.48 3.70 31.78
N ASP A 483 -7.63 3.68 31.08
CA ASP A 483 -8.79 2.84 31.40
C ASP A 483 -9.02 1.86 30.24
N PHE A 484 -8.75 0.59 30.50
CA PHE A 484 -8.90 -0.52 29.57
C PHE A 484 -10.06 -1.45 29.94
N ALA A 485 -10.92 -1.03 30.87
CA ALA A 485 -12.06 -1.83 31.31
C ALA A 485 -13.06 -2.04 30.17
N LEU A 486 -13.47 -3.29 29.97
CA LEU A 486 -14.56 -3.62 29.08
C LEU A 486 -15.88 -3.13 29.70
N LYS A 487 -16.60 -2.30 28.95
CA LYS A 487 -17.87 -1.74 29.41
C LYS A 487 -18.95 -2.83 29.37
N GLU A 488 -19.79 -2.87 30.40
CA GLU A 488 -20.94 -3.78 30.42
C GLU A 488 -21.95 -3.41 29.32
N SER A 489 -22.64 -4.42 28.77
CA SER A 489 -23.65 -4.19 27.75
C SER A 489 -24.89 -3.59 28.42
N ASP A 490 -25.36 -2.45 27.93
CA ASP A 490 -26.57 -1.76 28.36
C ASP A 490 -27.72 -1.91 27.35
N CYS A 491 -27.57 -2.83 26.38
CA CYS A 491 -28.57 -3.17 25.38
C CYS A 491 -28.48 -4.67 25.03
N PRO A 492 -29.53 -5.27 24.45
CA PRO A 492 -29.45 -6.65 23.96
C PRO A 492 -28.32 -6.81 22.96
N ASP A 493 -27.60 -7.92 23.03
CA ASP A 493 -26.58 -8.28 22.06
C ASP A 493 -27.21 -8.45 20.68
N SER A 494 -26.59 -7.87 19.68
CA SER A 494 -27.01 -7.94 18.30
C SER A 494 -25.82 -8.31 17.40
N GLU A 495 -26.07 -9.25 16.49
CA GLU A 495 -25.10 -9.64 15.47
C GLU A 495 -24.77 -8.49 14.51
N PHE A 496 -25.73 -7.61 14.25
CA PHE A 496 -25.61 -6.49 13.32
C PHE A 496 -25.86 -5.15 14.02
N PRO A 497 -25.40 -4.03 13.43
CA PRO A 497 -25.69 -2.70 13.95
C PRO A 497 -27.21 -2.44 14.09
N ILE A 498 -27.58 -1.82 15.20
CA ILE A 498 -28.94 -1.36 15.46
C ILE A 498 -29.07 0.13 15.17
N ARG A 499 -30.15 0.52 14.49
CA ARG A 499 -30.41 1.91 14.20
C ARG A 499 -30.95 2.61 15.44
N THR A 500 -30.21 3.59 15.93
CA THR A 500 -30.49 4.22 17.22
C THR A 500 -31.03 5.63 17.08
N VAL A 501 -30.70 6.32 15.98
CA VAL A 501 -31.28 7.60 15.57
C VAL A 501 -31.74 7.46 14.12
N ASN A 502 -32.91 7.99 13.82
CA ASN A 502 -33.42 8.12 12.46
C ASN A 502 -34.38 9.30 12.42
N ASN A 503 -33.94 10.40 11.84
CA ASN A 503 -34.73 11.60 11.67
C ASN A 503 -34.27 12.37 10.42
N GLU A 504 -34.91 13.51 10.15
CA GLU A 504 -34.58 14.36 9.00
C GLU A 504 -33.12 14.86 8.93
N ARG A 505 -32.39 14.81 10.04
CA ARG A 505 -30.99 15.26 10.13
C ARG A 505 -29.98 14.13 9.95
N GLY A 506 -30.40 12.88 10.04
CA GLY A 506 -29.49 11.78 9.87
C GLY A 506 -29.92 10.48 10.52
N CYS A 507 -29.05 9.51 10.33
CA CYS A 507 -29.18 8.15 10.82
C CYS A 507 -27.91 7.76 11.60
N LEU A 508 -28.10 7.18 12.80
CA LEU A 508 -26.98 6.67 13.60
C LEU A 508 -27.19 5.19 13.92
N TRP A 509 -26.18 4.44 13.59
CA TRP A 509 -26.09 3.01 13.87
C TRP A 509 -25.12 2.75 15.02
N TYR A 510 -25.43 1.75 15.81
CA TYR A 510 -24.62 1.37 16.98
C TYR A 510 -24.50 -0.15 17.06
N LYS A 511 -23.28 -0.63 17.36
CA LYS A 511 -23.01 -2.04 17.66
C LYS A 511 -22.01 -2.16 18.82
N LYS A 512 -22.40 -2.90 19.87
CA LYS A 512 -21.50 -3.28 20.95
C LYS A 512 -20.54 -4.36 20.44
N ASP A 513 -19.24 -4.24 20.74
CA ASP A 513 -18.33 -5.35 20.55
C ASP A 513 -18.58 -6.44 21.60
N THR A 514 -18.97 -7.60 21.12
CA THR A 514 -19.16 -8.81 21.92
C THR A 514 -18.27 -9.95 21.46
N LYS A 515 -17.60 -9.76 20.30
CA LYS A 515 -16.77 -10.77 19.63
C LYS A 515 -15.31 -10.67 20.05
N PHE A 516 -14.68 -9.52 19.86
CA PHE A 516 -13.24 -9.31 20.07
C PHE A 516 -12.87 -8.99 21.52
N LYS A 517 -13.77 -8.34 22.25
CA LYS A 517 -13.62 -8.01 23.68
C LYS A 517 -12.33 -7.23 23.98
N ILE A 518 -12.07 -6.23 23.18
CA ILE A 518 -10.91 -5.33 23.32
C ILE A 518 -11.36 -3.94 23.78
N PRO A 519 -10.49 -3.17 24.49
CA PRO A 519 -10.80 -1.81 24.96
C PRO A 519 -10.68 -0.78 23.85
N LYS A 520 -11.02 -1.16 22.61
CA LYS A 520 -10.98 -0.31 21.43
C LYS A 520 -12.39 -0.05 20.88
N ALA A 521 -12.52 0.98 20.05
CA ALA A 521 -13.75 1.32 19.35
C ALA A 521 -13.44 2.07 18.05
N ASP A 522 -14.45 2.13 17.20
CA ASP A 522 -14.43 2.87 15.94
C ASP A 522 -15.68 3.76 15.85
N ILE A 523 -15.49 5.01 15.45
CA ILE A 523 -16.54 6.01 15.26
C ILE A 523 -16.41 6.58 13.86
N ARG A 524 -17.46 6.47 13.06
CA ARG A 524 -17.48 6.98 11.68
C ARG A 524 -18.70 7.84 11.43
N PHE A 525 -18.48 8.95 10.74
CA PHE A 525 -19.53 9.85 10.27
C PHE A 525 -19.30 10.19 8.81
N ASN A 526 -20.39 10.31 8.06
CA ASN A 526 -20.42 10.90 6.72
C ASN A 526 -21.36 12.10 6.76
N LEU A 527 -20.80 13.30 6.58
CA LEU A 527 -21.53 14.57 6.57
C LEU A 527 -21.86 14.95 5.13
N ILE A 528 -23.03 14.56 4.67
CA ILE A 528 -23.48 14.70 3.29
C ILE A 528 -24.04 16.09 3.04
N SER A 529 -23.61 16.75 1.96
CA SER A 529 -24.12 18.05 1.52
C SER A 529 -24.19 18.14 -0.01
N PRO A 530 -25.31 18.64 -0.56
CA PRO A 530 -25.49 18.75 -2.00
C PRO A 530 -24.63 19.84 -2.66
N ILE A 531 -24.06 20.75 -1.87
CA ILE A 531 -23.25 21.86 -2.40
C ILE A 531 -21.98 21.38 -3.10
N ILE A 532 -21.44 20.23 -2.68
CA ILE A 532 -20.14 19.71 -3.10
C ILE A 532 -20.10 19.48 -4.62
N GLN A 533 -21.12 18.84 -5.18
CA GLN A 533 -21.17 18.43 -6.59
C GLN A 533 -21.74 19.47 -7.55
N LYS A 534 -22.03 20.69 -7.07
CA LYS A 534 -22.66 21.74 -7.90
C LYS A 534 -21.76 22.19 -9.05
N SER A 535 -20.45 22.24 -8.85
CA SER A 535 -19.49 22.67 -9.88
C SER A 535 -18.09 22.10 -9.60
N PRO A 536 -17.17 22.13 -10.58
CA PRO A 536 -15.78 21.76 -10.35
C PRO A 536 -15.09 22.67 -9.32
N GLU A 537 -15.45 23.97 -9.26
CA GLU A 537 -14.94 24.91 -8.27
C GLU A 537 -15.35 24.48 -6.85
N ASN A 538 -16.62 24.04 -6.66
CA ASN A 538 -17.08 23.55 -5.37
C ASN A 538 -16.35 22.27 -4.92
N LEU A 539 -16.03 21.38 -5.85
CA LEU A 539 -15.21 20.19 -5.55
C LEU A 539 -13.79 20.57 -5.10
N VAL A 540 -13.18 21.54 -5.78
CA VAL A 540 -11.85 22.05 -5.40
C VAL A 540 -11.91 22.75 -4.05
N LEU A 541 -12.93 23.57 -3.81
CA LEU A 541 -13.15 24.24 -2.51
C LEU A 541 -13.38 23.20 -1.41
N PHE A 542 -14.06 22.09 -1.71
CA PHE A 542 -14.24 20.99 -0.76
C PHE A 542 -12.91 20.26 -0.47
N ASP A 543 -12.12 19.96 -1.50
CA ASP A 543 -10.79 19.37 -1.32
C ASP A 543 -9.88 20.30 -0.50
N LEU A 544 -9.91 21.64 -0.76
CA LEU A 544 -9.20 22.65 0.03
C LEU A 544 -9.70 22.71 1.47
N PHE A 545 -11.01 22.72 1.67
CA PHE A 545 -11.61 22.73 2.99
C PHE A 545 -11.15 21.55 3.85
N VAL A 546 -11.16 20.34 3.28
CA VAL A 546 -10.74 19.13 4.02
C VAL A 546 -9.24 19.16 4.31
N ASN A 547 -8.40 19.59 3.36
CA ASN A 547 -6.95 19.69 3.55
C ASN A 547 -6.58 20.75 4.62
N ILE A 548 -7.23 21.92 4.59
CA ILE A 548 -6.98 22.98 5.57
C ILE A 548 -7.53 22.59 6.95
N LEU A 549 -8.68 21.92 7.02
CA LEU A 549 -9.20 21.39 8.28
C LEU A 549 -8.24 20.34 8.88
N ALA A 550 -7.70 19.44 8.06
CA ALA A 550 -6.70 18.46 8.48
C ALA A 550 -5.41 19.15 8.95
N HIS A 551 -4.98 20.20 8.25
CA HIS A 551 -3.82 21.02 8.64
C HIS A 551 -4.02 21.71 9.99
N ASN A 552 -5.19 22.33 10.20
CA ASN A 552 -5.53 23.01 11.45
C ASN A 552 -5.62 22.03 12.63
N LEU A 553 -5.93 20.77 12.35
CA LEU A 553 -5.99 19.69 13.35
C LEU A 553 -4.65 19.01 13.58
N ALA A 554 -3.71 19.09 12.64
CA ALA A 554 -2.47 18.31 12.68
C ALA A 554 -1.70 18.51 14.00
N GLU A 555 -1.44 19.73 14.42
CA GLU A 555 -0.74 20.02 15.67
C GLU A 555 -1.57 19.66 16.93
N PRO A 556 -2.85 20.13 17.11
CA PRO A 556 -3.60 19.86 18.33
C PRO A 556 -4.08 18.41 18.48
N ALA A 557 -4.14 17.63 17.41
CA ALA A 557 -4.54 16.23 17.44
C ALA A 557 -3.34 15.26 17.40
N TYR A 558 -2.13 15.76 17.20
CA TYR A 558 -0.94 14.91 17.09
C TYR A 558 -0.69 14.03 18.32
N GLU A 559 -0.91 14.58 19.52
CA GLU A 559 -0.81 13.78 20.76
C GLU A 559 -1.76 12.57 20.77
N ALA A 560 -2.93 12.69 20.10
CA ALA A 560 -3.87 11.58 19.99
C ALA A 560 -3.35 10.50 19.04
N ASP A 561 -2.80 10.92 17.90
CA ASP A 561 -2.19 10.01 16.91
C ASP A 561 -1.04 9.20 17.51
N VAL A 562 -0.12 9.87 18.20
CA VAL A 562 0.96 9.23 18.98
C VAL A 562 0.43 8.23 20.00
N ALA A 563 -0.71 8.54 20.65
CA ALA A 563 -1.35 7.65 21.64
C ALA A 563 -2.22 6.55 21.02
N GLN A 564 -2.02 6.24 19.73
CA GLN A 564 -2.76 5.20 18.98
C GLN A 564 -4.27 5.48 18.87
N LEU A 565 -4.62 6.76 18.75
CA LEU A 565 -5.97 7.20 18.44
C LEU A 565 -5.96 7.80 17.03
N GLU A 566 -6.15 6.96 16.05
CA GLU A 566 -6.13 7.37 14.65
C GLU A 566 -7.39 8.16 14.30
N TYR A 567 -7.23 9.25 13.52
CA TYR A 567 -8.34 9.91 12.87
C TYR A 567 -8.04 10.13 11.39
N LYS A 568 -9.08 10.11 10.58
CA LYS A 568 -8.97 10.38 9.15
C LYS A 568 -10.13 11.24 8.68
N LEU A 569 -9.81 12.33 8.00
CA LEU A 569 -10.75 13.19 7.30
C LEU A 569 -10.64 12.90 5.81
N VAL A 570 -11.72 12.48 5.18
CA VAL A 570 -11.74 12.11 3.76
C VAL A 570 -12.76 12.95 3.01
N ALA A 571 -12.31 13.63 1.97
CA ALA A 571 -13.20 14.24 0.99
C ALA A 571 -13.87 13.12 0.17
N GLY A 572 -15.07 12.73 0.58
CA GLY A 572 -15.89 11.77 -0.14
C GLY A 572 -16.64 12.42 -1.30
N GLU A 573 -17.22 11.60 -2.16
CA GLU A 573 -17.93 12.12 -3.36
C GLU A 573 -19.12 13.04 -3.01
N HIS A 574 -19.77 12.82 -1.87
CA HIS A 574 -20.97 13.55 -1.46
C HIS A 574 -20.87 14.18 -0.09
N GLY A 575 -19.81 13.97 0.64
CA GLY A 575 -19.70 14.43 2.02
C GLY A 575 -18.32 14.26 2.64
N LEU A 576 -18.12 14.91 3.77
CA LEU A 576 -16.96 14.74 4.62
C LEU A 576 -17.10 13.45 5.42
N VAL A 577 -16.20 12.49 5.19
CA VAL A 577 -16.11 11.29 6.00
C VAL A 577 -15.09 11.50 7.12
N ILE A 578 -15.55 11.33 8.34
CA ILE A 578 -14.74 11.39 9.57
C ILE A 578 -14.64 9.98 10.12
N ARG A 579 -13.44 9.46 10.30
CA ARG A 579 -13.17 8.17 10.91
C ARG A 579 -12.28 8.36 12.12
N LEU A 580 -12.60 7.70 13.23
CA LEU A 580 -11.79 7.66 14.44
C LEU A 580 -11.75 6.22 14.94
N LYS A 581 -10.56 5.71 15.25
CA LYS A 581 -10.39 4.39 15.85
C LYS A 581 -9.30 4.40 16.94
N GLY A 582 -9.34 3.44 17.83
CA GLY A 582 -8.35 3.26 18.89
C GLY A 582 -8.96 3.00 20.26
N PHE A 583 -8.21 3.24 21.31
CA PHE A 583 -8.67 3.01 22.69
C PHE A 583 -9.90 3.87 23.03
N ASN A 584 -11.00 3.20 23.37
CA ASN A 584 -12.31 3.87 23.60
C ASN A 584 -12.29 4.94 24.70
N HIS A 585 -11.36 4.84 25.67
CA HIS A 585 -11.24 5.79 26.79
C HIS A 585 -11.10 7.24 26.33
N LYS A 586 -10.27 7.50 25.32
CA LYS A 586 -9.91 8.86 24.88
C LYS A 586 -10.55 9.28 23.54
N LEU A 587 -11.20 8.38 22.81
CA LEU A 587 -11.86 8.69 21.54
C LEU A 587 -12.92 9.84 21.64
N PRO A 588 -13.72 9.95 22.72
CA PRO A 588 -14.64 11.09 22.85
C PRO A 588 -13.94 12.45 22.97
N LEU A 589 -12.74 12.49 23.52
CA LEU A 589 -11.94 13.71 23.60
C LEU A 589 -11.45 14.13 22.20
N LEU A 590 -10.97 13.18 21.41
CA LEU A 590 -10.55 13.40 20.04
C LEU A 590 -11.72 13.81 19.15
N LEU A 591 -12.87 13.15 19.25
CA LEU A 591 -14.08 13.53 18.51
C LEU A 591 -14.49 14.98 18.81
N LYS A 592 -14.47 15.36 20.08
CA LYS A 592 -14.78 16.76 20.48
C LYS A 592 -13.81 17.74 19.85
N LEU A 593 -12.52 17.45 19.86
CA LEU A 593 -11.50 18.30 19.24
C LEU A 593 -11.77 18.52 17.74
N ILE A 594 -12.05 17.44 16.99
CA ILE A 594 -12.35 17.50 15.56
C ILE A 594 -13.62 18.33 15.29
N VAL A 595 -14.68 18.08 16.04
CA VAL A 595 -15.95 18.81 15.85
C VAL A 595 -15.83 20.30 16.20
N ASP A 596 -15.03 20.65 17.22
CA ASP A 596 -14.78 22.04 17.58
C ASP A 596 -14.05 22.75 16.43
N HIS A 597 -13.03 22.16 15.82
CA HIS A 597 -12.31 22.74 14.67
C HIS A 597 -13.18 22.79 13.40
N LEU A 598 -14.04 21.80 13.20
CA LEU A 598 -15.00 21.81 12.09
C LEU A 598 -16.02 22.97 12.26
N ALA A 599 -16.51 23.19 13.47
CA ALA A 599 -17.46 24.26 13.76
C ALA A 599 -16.84 25.64 13.60
N ASP A 600 -15.66 25.83 14.17
CA ASP A 600 -14.91 27.10 14.21
C ASP A 600 -13.89 27.21 13.06
N PHE A 601 -14.15 26.57 11.90
CA PHE A 601 -13.24 26.56 10.75
C PHE A 601 -12.91 27.96 10.27
N SER A 602 -11.62 28.19 10.06
CA SER A 602 -11.08 29.40 9.43
C SER A 602 -9.87 29.02 8.56
N ALA A 603 -9.57 29.82 7.57
CA ALA A 603 -8.45 29.62 6.68
C ALA A 603 -7.50 30.83 6.72
N ASP A 604 -6.23 30.59 7.07
CA ASP A 604 -5.18 31.61 6.90
C ASP A 604 -4.87 31.78 5.41
N PRO A 605 -4.70 33.02 4.88
CA PRO A 605 -4.41 33.24 3.47
C PRO A 605 -3.10 32.58 2.98
N GLY A 606 -2.07 32.49 3.82
CA GLY A 606 -0.82 31.79 3.49
C GLY A 606 -1.03 30.29 3.35
N VAL A 607 -1.78 29.71 4.30
CA VAL A 607 -2.13 28.29 4.29
C VAL A 607 -3.03 27.95 3.09
N PHE A 608 -3.99 28.83 2.77
CA PHE A 608 -4.85 28.66 1.59
C PHE A 608 -4.04 28.62 0.30
N ASN A 609 -3.12 29.56 0.10
CA ASN A 609 -2.27 29.62 -1.09
C ASN A 609 -1.36 28.38 -1.17
N MET A 610 -0.78 27.97 -0.06
CA MET A 610 0.03 26.77 0.03
C MET A 610 -0.73 25.52 -0.42
N PHE A 611 -1.95 25.29 0.09
CA PHE A 611 -2.75 24.14 -0.30
C PHE A 611 -3.33 24.25 -1.70
N SER A 612 -3.61 25.45 -2.20
CA SER A 612 -4.01 25.65 -3.59
C SER A 612 -2.92 25.20 -4.56
N GLU A 613 -1.65 25.58 -4.30
CA GLU A 613 -0.51 25.11 -5.09
C GLU A 613 -0.26 23.61 -4.94
N GLN A 614 -0.39 23.07 -3.72
CA GLN A 614 -0.26 21.63 -3.49
C GLN A 614 -1.36 20.85 -4.22
N LEU A 615 -2.57 21.36 -4.26
CA LEU A 615 -3.69 20.67 -4.91
C LEU A 615 -3.55 20.68 -6.45
N LYS A 616 -2.98 21.75 -7.05
CA LYS A 616 -2.57 21.74 -8.46
C LYS A 616 -1.60 20.60 -8.75
N LYS A 617 -0.54 20.48 -7.94
CA LYS A 617 0.43 19.37 -8.05
C LYS A 617 -0.24 17.99 -7.91
N THR A 618 -1.15 17.85 -6.95
CA THR A 618 -1.87 16.59 -6.71
C THR A 618 -2.72 16.19 -7.90
N TYR A 619 -3.50 17.09 -8.47
CA TYR A 619 -4.31 16.80 -9.65
C TYR A 619 -3.43 16.51 -10.88
N PHE A 620 -2.36 17.28 -11.07
CA PHE A 620 -1.39 17.03 -12.13
C PHE A 620 -0.76 15.62 -12.00
N ASN A 621 -0.33 15.23 -10.81
CA ASN A 621 0.24 13.90 -10.54
C ASN A 621 -0.75 12.74 -10.75
N ILE A 622 -2.05 12.99 -10.59
CA ILE A 622 -3.08 12.02 -10.95
C ILE A 622 -3.15 11.87 -12.48
N LEU A 623 -3.11 12.97 -13.19
CA LEU A 623 -3.26 13.00 -14.65
C LEU A 623 -2.08 12.41 -15.41
N ILE A 624 -0.85 12.50 -14.86
CA ILE A 624 0.35 11.96 -15.52
C ILE A 624 0.53 10.45 -15.36
N LYS A 625 -0.26 9.79 -14.50
CA LYS A 625 -0.21 8.34 -14.28
C LYS A 625 -1.20 7.63 -15.20
N PRO A 626 -0.77 6.72 -16.10
CA PRO A 626 -1.66 6.07 -17.05
C PRO A 626 -2.86 5.38 -16.39
N GLU A 627 -2.64 4.64 -15.30
CA GLU A 627 -3.70 3.92 -14.58
C GLU A 627 -4.73 4.85 -13.92
N ARG A 628 -4.32 6.03 -13.48
CA ARG A 628 -5.20 7.04 -12.88
C ARG A 628 -5.99 7.79 -13.95
N LEU A 629 -5.33 8.15 -15.05
CA LEU A 629 -5.95 8.79 -16.19
C LEU A 629 -6.97 7.87 -16.84
N GLY A 630 -6.64 6.59 -17.07
CA GLY A 630 -7.55 5.59 -17.62
C GLY A 630 -8.80 5.40 -16.75
N LYS A 631 -8.62 5.35 -15.44
CA LYS A 631 -9.74 5.31 -14.49
C LYS A 631 -10.62 6.57 -14.58
N ASP A 632 -10.03 7.76 -14.63
CA ASP A 632 -10.78 9.04 -14.72
C ASP A 632 -11.58 9.10 -16.04
N VAL A 633 -10.95 8.78 -17.17
CA VAL A 633 -11.59 8.73 -18.49
C VAL A 633 -12.76 7.74 -18.51
N ARG A 634 -12.56 6.53 -17.98
CA ARG A 634 -13.61 5.51 -17.92
C ARG A 634 -14.81 5.99 -17.09
N LEU A 635 -14.56 6.60 -15.94
CA LEU A 635 -15.63 7.09 -15.06
C LEU A 635 -16.35 8.31 -15.66
N GLN A 636 -15.66 9.20 -16.38
CA GLN A 636 -16.29 10.30 -17.11
C GLN A 636 -17.25 9.80 -18.21
N ILE A 637 -16.91 8.67 -18.87
CA ILE A 637 -17.78 8.06 -19.88
C ILE A 637 -18.99 7.40 -19.23
N LEU A 638 -18.81 6.74 -18.08
CA LEU A 638 -19.87 5.94 -17.44
C LEU A 638 -20.79 6.77 -16.55
N GLU A 639 -20.31 7.81 -15.89
CA GLU A 639 -21.10 8.62 -14.95
C GLU A 639 -21.48 9.97 -15.54
N HIS A 640 -22.77 10.17 -15.77
CA HIS A 640 -23.32 11.30 -16.54
C HIS A 640 -22.94 12.69 -16.00
N SER A 641 -22.82 12.84 -14.70
CA SER A 641 -22.60 14.15 -14.04
C SER A 641 -21.22 14.27 -13.39
N ARG A 642 -20.27 13.42 -13.77
CA ARG A 642 -18.94 13.43 -13.17
C ARG A 642 -18.09 14.59 -13.67
N TRP A 643 -17.47 15.31 -12.75
CA TRP A 643 -16.44 16.30 -13.04
C TRP A 643 -15.07 15.61 -13.14
N SER A 644 -14.34 15.88 -14.22
CA SER A 644 -13.03 15.29 -14.46
C SER A 644 -11.93 15.90 -13.57
N VAL A 645 -10.83 15.17 -13.41
CA VAL A 645 -9.63 15.70 -12.75
C VAL A 645 -9.04 16.90 -13.51
N ILE A 646 -9.14 16.91 -14.85
CA ILE A 646 -8.75 18.08 -15.68
C ILE A 646 -9.58 19.32 -15.32
N GLN A 647 -10.90 19.18 -15.17
CA GLN A 647 -11.76 20.31 -14.81
C GLN A 647 -11.48 20.84 -13.39
N LYS A 648 -11.14 19.93 -12.44
CA LYS A 648 -10.66 20.32 -11.12
C LYS A 648 -9.32 21.08 -11.22
N TYR A 649 -8.38 20.57 -12.01
CA TYR A 649 -7.10 21.24 -12.24
C TYR A 649 -7.28 22.65 -12.83
N GLN A 650 -8.15 22.78 -13.82
CA GLN A 650 -8.50 24.08 -14.43
C GLN A 650 -9.16 25.02 -13.42
N ALA A 651 -10.06 24.52 -12.57
CA ALA A 651 -10.74 25.34 -11.57
C ALA A 651 -9.76 25.92 -10.54
N VAL A 652 -8.82 25.10 -10.04
CA VAL A 652 -7.80 25.61 -9.10
C VAL A 652 -6.81 26.56 -9.79
N THR A 653 -6.55 26.37 -11.08
CA THR A 653 -5.62 27.22 -11.85
C THR A 653 -6.21 28.59 -12.20
N LYS A 654 -7.53 28.66 -12.43
CA LYS A 654 -8.24 29.93 -12.68
C LYS A 654 -8.17 30.91 -11.49
N GLY A 655 -7.86 30.41 -10.31
CA GLY A 655 -7.73 31.18 -9.08
C GLY A 655 -9.05 31.21 -8.28
N LEU A 656 -8.98 30.62 -7.09
CA LEU A 656 -10.01 30.70 -6.06
C LEU A 656 -9.49 31.58 -4.92
N THR A 657 -10.39 32.13 -4.12
CA THR A 657 -10.04 33.02 -3.02
C THR A 657 -10.38 32.42 -1.65
N VAL A 658 -9.80 32.97 -0.59
CA VAL A 658 -10.15 32.62 0.80
C VAL A 658 -11.63 32.89 1.08
N ASP A 659 -12.17 34.00 0.55
CA ASP A 659 -13.58 34.34 0.71
C ASP A 659 -14.52 33.30 0.07
N ASP A 660 -14.14 32.75 -1.10
CA ASP A 660 -14.86 31.65 -1.75
C ASP A 660 -14.90 30.42 -0.86
N LEU A 661 -13.74 30.08 -0.23
CA LEU A 661 -13.63 28.94 0.67
C LEU A 661 -14.46 29.13 1.95
N GLU A 662 -14.47 30.33 2.55
CA GLU A 662 -15.25 30.62 3.75
C GLU A 662 -16.75 30.60 3.45
N ALA A 663 -17.14 31.14 2.29
CA ALA A 663 -18.52 31.06 1.80
C ALA A 663 -18.94 29.60 1.56
N PHE A 664 -18.09 28.82 0.93
CA PHE A 664 -18.31 27.39 0.73
C PHE A 664 -18.43 26.62 2.06
N ALA A 665 -17.52 26.84 3.00
CA ALA A 665 -17.53 26.20 4.31
C ALA A 665 -18.79 26.53 5.12
N THR A 666 -19.27 27.78 4.99
CA THR A 666 -20.53 28.20 5.59
C THR A 666 -21.72 27.49 4.94
N GLY A 667 -21.75 27.41 3.62
CA GLY A 667 -22.79 26.71 2.87
C GLY A 667 -22.77 25.19 3.12
N LEU A 668 -21.60 24.58 3.22
CA LEU A 668 -21.44 23.17 3.56
C LEU A 668 -22.05 22.85 4.95
N LYS A 669 -21.80 23.70 5.94
CA LYS A 669 -22.28 23.52 7.30
C LYS A 669 -23.78 23.91 7.47
N ALA A 670 -24.36 24.62 6.53
CA ALA A 670 -25.74 25.11 6.65
C ALA A 670 -26.78 23.98 6.54
N GLU A 671 -26.63 23.11 5.56
CA GLU A 671 -27.51 21.96 5.30
C GLU A 671 -26.73 20.66 5.23
N LEU A 672 -27.02 19.75 6.16
CA LEU A 672 -26.35 18.46 6.25
C LEU A 672 -27.32 17.32 6.49
N TYR A 673 -26.96 16.14 5.98
CA TYR A 673 -27.48 14.87 6.42
C TYR A 673 -26.33 14.00 6.94
N VAL A 674 -26.49 13.43 8.12
CA VAL A 674 -25.41 12.71 8.81
C VAL A 674 -25.69 11.21 8.85
N GLU A 675 -24.86 10.41 8.22
CA GLU A 675 -24.80 8.96 8.43
C GLU A 675 -23.69 8.65 9.43
N GLY A 676 -23.99 7.84 10.43
CA GLY A 676 -23.02 7.52 11.48
C GLY A 676 -23.04 6.06 11.90
N LEU A 677 -21.87 5.56 12.27
CA LEU A 677 -21.67 4.26 12.90
C LEU A 677 -20.75 4.42 14.12
N VAL A 678 -21.20 3.87 15.25
CA VAL A 678 -20.39 3.76 16.47
C VAL A 678 -20.34 2.29 16.85
N GLN A 679 -19.16 1.69 16.82
CA GLN A 679 -18.97 0.27 17.10
C GLN A 679 -17.77 0.04 18.03
N GLY A 680 -17.85 -0.96 18.92
CA GLY A 680 -16.77 -1.32 19.82
C GLY A 680 -17.10 -1.23 21.30
N ASN A 681 -16.12 -0.94 22.16
CA ASN A 681 -16.26 -0.95 23.62
C ASN A 681 -16.92 0.35 24.16
N PHE A 682 -18.13 0.65 23.70
CA PHE A 682 -18.96 1.74 24.23
C PHE A 682 -20.28 1.21 24.78
N THR A 683 -20.89 1.96 25.72
CA THR A 683 -22.29 1.75 26.12
C THR A 683 -23.23 2.52 25.19
N SER A 684 -24.49 2.07 25.07
CA SER A 684 -25.48 2.77 24.25
C SER A 684 -25.78 4.19 24.78
N THR A 685 -25.45 4.48 26.03
CA THR A 685 -25.68 5.78 26.68
C THR A 685 -24.65 6.86 26.30
N VAL A 686 -23.46 6.52 25.87
CA VAL A 686 -22.46 7.47 25.29
C VAL A 686 -23.07 8.19 24.06
N ARG A 687 -23.95 7.53 23.36
CA ARG A 687 -24.80 8.00 22.29
C ARG A 687 -25.59 9.29 22.65
N ARG A 688 -26.20 9.36 23.85
CA ARG A 688 -27.01 10.52 24.25
C ARG A 688 -26.18 11.75 24.60
N ARG A 689 -24.94 11.57 25.06
CA ARG A 689 -24.01 12.65 25.38
C ARG A 689 -23.34 13.24 24.14
N ASN A 690 -22.95 12.38 23.16
CA ASN A 690 -22.25 12.83 21.95
C ASN A 690 -23.20 13.40 20.89
N THR A 691 -24.50 13.10 20.91
CA THR A 691 -25.53 13.63 19.99
C THR A 691 -26.38 14.75 20.60
N ASN A 692 -26.18 15.10 21.86
CA ASN A 692 -26.92 16.22 22.47
C ASN A 692 -26.47 17.57 21.88
N ARG A 693 -27.44 18.34 21.37
CA ARG A 693 -27.34 19.69 20.78
C ARG A 693 -26.41 20.66 21.53
N LYS A 694 -26.20 20.48 22.84
CA LYS A 694 -25.37 21.36 23.67
C LYS A 694 -23.87 20.98 23.67
N THR A 695 -23.51 19.77 23.19
CA THR A 695 -22.13 19.26 23.21
C THR A 695 -21.46 19.38 21.84
N LEU A 696 -22.23 19.36 20.75
CA LEU A 696 -21.73 19.60 19.40
C LEU A 696 -22.04 21.07 19.04
N LYS A 697 -21.01 21.88 18.86
CA LYS A 697 -21.10 23.25 18.38
C LYS A 697 -21.68 23.37 16.97
N LEU A 698 -21.76 22.27 16.22
CA LEU A 698 -22.22 22.22 14.85
C LEU A 698 -23.76 22.37 14.81
N GLN A 699 -24.23 23.52 14.37
CA GLN A 699 -25.67 23.79 14.14
C GLN A 699 -25.91 23.74 12.63
N PHE A 700 -26.77 22.85 12.17
CA PHE A 700 -27.17 22.70 10.77
C PHE A 700 -28.67 22.45 10.63
N GLN A 701 -29.21 22.79 9.47
CA GLN A 701 -30.56 22.43 9.06
C GLN A 701 -30.56 21.07 8.37
N PRO A 702 -31.65 20.31 8.42
CA PRO A 702 -31.80 19.12 7.61
C PRO A 702 -31.79 19.51 6.12
N LEU A 703 -31.43 18.58 5.25
CA LEU A 703 -31.53 18.83 3.81
C LEU A 703 -32.96 19.13 3.41
N SER A 704 -33.13 20.12 2.55
CA SER A 704 -34.43 20.58 2.05
C SER A 704 -35.10 19.60 1.08
N ALA A 705 -34.33 18.62 0.56
CA ALA A 705 -34.79 17.56 -0.34
C ALA A 705 -34.27 16.20 0.13
N GLU A 706 -34.81 15.10 -0.40
CA GLU A 706 -34.19 13.79 -0.25
C GLU A 706 -32.71 13.85 -0.66
N VAL A 707 -31.86 13.06 0.02
CA VAL A 707 -30.42 13.02 -0.28
C VAL A 707 -30.22 12.83 -1.78
N PRO A 708 -29.64 13.79 -2.49
CA PRO A 708 -29.60 13.74 -3.94
C PRO A 708 -28.71 12.60 -4.38
N VAL A 709 -29.22 11.79 -5.26
CA VAL A 709 -28.44 10.79 -5.96
C VAL A 709 -27.80 11.45 -7.14
N LEU A 710 -26.51 11.54 -7.09
CA LEU A 710 -25.80 12.45 -7.98
C LEU A 710 -25.16 11.73 -9.15
N PHE A 711 -24.71 10.49 -8.99
CA PHE A 711 -24.11 9.77 -10.12
C PHE A 711 -25.09 8.75 -10.70
N ARG A 712 -25.66 9.11 -11.85
CA ARG A 712 -26.38 8.15 -12.69
C ARG A 712 -25.44 7.63 -13.77
N VAL A 713 -25.50 6.34 -14.00
CA VAL A 713 -24.64 5.67 -14.96
C VAL A 713 -25.33 5.58 -16.30
N VAL A 714 -24.62 5.87 -17.37
CA VAL A 714 -25.13 5.73 -18.74
C VAL A 714 -25.29 4.26 -19.09
N GLU A 715 -26.32 3.93 -19.81
CA GLU A 715 -26.52 2.63 -20.40
C GLU A 715 -25.77 2.58 -21.73
N LEU A 716 -24.66 1.82 -21.77
CA LEU A 716 -23.86 1.70 -22.99
C LEU A 716 -24.67 0.99 -24.10
N PRO A 717 -24.60 1.43 -25.36
CA PRO A 717 -25.20 0.71 -26.48
C PRO A 717 -24.56 -0.67 -26.69
N HIS A 718 -25.30 -1.60 -27.26
CA HIS A 718 -24.81 -2.93 -27.68
C HIS A 718 -23.83 -2.84 -28.87
N LYS A 719 -22.70 -2.20 -28.62
CA LYS A 719 -21.61 -1.98 -29.58
C LYS A 719 -20.30 -1.87 -28.86
N HIS A 720 -19.22 -1.99 -29.63
CA HIS A 720 -17.89 -1.69 -29.14
C HIS A 720 -17.60 -0.19 -29.24
N HIS A 721 -17.28 0.43 -28.11
CA HIS A 721 -16.84 1.83 -28.02
C HIS A 721 -15.37 1.87 -27.56
N LEU A 722 -14.58 2.72 -28.19
CA LEU A 722 -13.17 2.90 -27.87
C LEU A 722 -12.89 4.37 -27.57
N CYS A 723 -12.30 4.63 -26.41
CA CYS A 723 -11.71 5.93 -26.09
C CYS A 723 -10.19 5.77 -25.98
N LYS A 724 -9.45 6.40 -26.87
CA LYS A 724 -8.00 6.33 -26.94
C LYS A 724 -7.40 7.70 -26.69
N VAL A 725 -6.61 7.85 -25.63
CA VAL A 725 -6.00 9.11 -25.22
C VAL A 725 -4.49 8.97 -25.05
N LYS A 726 -3.76 10.06 -25.30
CA LYS A 726 -2.32 10.12 -25.04
C LYS A 726 -2.06 10.35 -23.55
N SER A 727 -1.05 9.68 -22.99
CA SER A 727 -0.53 9.98 -21.67
C SER A 727 -0.01 11.43 -21.60
N LEU A 728 -0.02 12.04 -20.44
CA LEU A 728 0.46 13.41 -20.23
C LEU A 728 1.92 13.48 -19.78
N ASN A 729 2.52 12.36 -19.39
CA ASN A 729 3.92 12.28 -18.99
C ASN A 729 4.81 11.89 -20.17
N LYS A 730 5.54 12.85 -20.72
CA LYS A 730 6.46 12.63 -21.86
C LYS A 730 7.63 11.68 -21.55
N GLY A 731 7.98 11.52 -20.27
CA GLY A 731 9.05 10.62 -19.83
C GLY A 731 8.60 9.19 -19.55
N ASP A 732 7.31 8.88 -19.72
CA ASP A 732 6.74 7.59 -19.34
C ASP A 732 6.28 6.81 -20.58
N ALA A 733 6.90 5.64 -20.81
CA ALA A 733 6.53 4.74 -21.88
C ALA A 733 5.39 3.78 -21.52
N ASN A 734 4.89 3.79 -20.28
CA ASN A 734 3.84 2.89 -19.84
C ASN A 734 2.50 3.30 -20.43
N SER A 735 1.78 2.29 -20.90
CA SER A 735 0.42 2.40 -21.46
C SER A 735 -0.53 1.56 -20.62
N GLU A 736 -1.80 1.95 -20.52
CA GLU A 736 -2.87 1.12 -19.96
C GLU A 736 -3.93 0.80 -21.00
N VAL A 737 -4.33 -0.46 -21.06
CA VAL A 737 -5.46 -0.95 -21.85
C VAL A 737 -6.46 -1.61 -20.93
N THR A 738 -7.64 -1.01 -20.79
CA THR A 738 -8.76 -1.57 -20.03
C THR A 738 -9.91 -1.89 -20.97
N VAL A 739 -10.30 -3.16 -21.06
CA VAL A 739 -11.50 -3.63 -21.77
C VAL A 739 -12.59 -3.90 -20.74
N TYR A 740 -13.68 -3.14 -20.81
CA TYR A 740 -14.80 -3.18 -19.87
C TYR A 740 -16.08 -3.63 -20.54
N TYR A 741 -16.81 -4.51 -19.88
CA TYR A 741 -18.14 -4.98 -20.27
C TYR A 741 -19.17 -4.58 -19.23
N GLN A 742 -20.16 -3.76 -19.63
CA GLN A 742 -21.25 -3.35 -18.74
C GLN A 742 -22.32 -4.43 -18.69
N SER A 743 -22.73 -4.80 -17.47
CA SER A 743 -23.85 -5.72 -17.26
C SER A 743 -25.15 -4.94 -17.08
N GLY A 744 -25.53 -4.64 -15.85
CA GLY A 744 -26.77 -3.98 -15.53
C GLY A 744 -26.83 -3.50 -14.08
N LEU A 745 -28.04 -3.23 -13.61
CA LEU A 745 -28.25 -2.78 -12.24
C LEU A 745 -27.82 -3.85 -11.23
N LYS A 746 -27.10 -3.43 -10.22
CA LYS A 746 -26.57 -4.32 -9.18
C LYS A 746 -27.70 -5.06 -8.44
N ASN A 747 -27.66 -6.37 -8.47
CA ASN A 747 -28.38 -7.24 -7.55
C ASN A 747 -27.39 -8.22 -6.90
N LEU A 748 -27.72 -8.77 -5.73
CA LEU A 748 -26.81 -9.61 -4.96
C LEU A 748 -26.44 -10.90 -5.68
N ARG A 749 -27.41 -11.50 -6.39
CA ARG A 749 -27.19 -12.75 -7.12
C ARG A 749 -26.21 -12.55 -8.27
N GLU A 750 -26.43 -11.52 -9.10
CA GLU A 750 -25.56 -11.23 -10.24
C GLU A 750 -24.16 -10.80 -9.80
N HIS A 751 -24.07 -10.04 -8.72
CA HIS A 751 -22.76 -9.66 -8.14
C HIS A 751 -21.97 -10.91 -7.72
N ALA A 752 -22.59 -11.86 -7.00
CA ALA A 752 -21.94 -13.10 -6.60
C ALA A 752 -21.56 -13.99 -7.80
N LEU A 753 -22.37 -14.00 -8.86
CA LEU A 753 -22.06 -14.71 -10.10
C LEU A 753 -20.85 -14.11 -10.82
N MET A 754 -20.78 -12.79 -10.86
CA MET A 754 -19.64 -12.07 -11.46
C MET A 754 -18.35 -12.27 -10.66
N GLU A 755 -18.40 -12.25 -9.33
CA GLU A 755 -17.25 -12.57 -8.48
C GLU A 755 -16.74 -13.99 -8.75
N LEU A 756 -17.65 -14.95 -8.86
CA LEU A 756 -17.29 -16.33 -9.20
C LEU A 756 -16.64 -16.41 -10.58
N MET A 757 -17.15 -15.69 -11.57
CA MET A 757 -16.60 -15.64 -12.92
C MET A 757 -15.18 -15.04 -12.92
N VAL A 758 -14.97 -13.91 -12.23
CA VAL A 758 -13.66 -13.26 -12.12
C VAL A 758 -12.66 -14.16 -11.40
N MET A 759 -13.06 -14.85 -10.33
CA MET A 759 -12.22 -15.82 -9.64
C MET A 759 -11.75 -16.98 -10.55
N HIS A 760 -12.63 -17.43 -11.46
CA HIS A 760 -12.24 -18.42 -12.48
C HIS A 760 -11.29 -17.83 -13.55
N MET A 761 -11.33 -16.51 -13.75
CA MET A 761 -10.57 -15.83 -14.79
C MET A 761 -9.16 -15.43 -14.34
N GLU A 762 -8.91 -15.22 -13.05
CA GLU A 762 -7.65 -14.64 -12.52
C GLU A 762 -6.40 -15.37 -12.99
N GLU A 763 -6.28 -16.66 -12.70
CA GLU A 763 -5.10 -17.46 -13.09
C GLU A 763 -4.98 -17.61 -14.62
N PRO A 764 -6.03 -17.97 -15.38
CA PRO A 764 -5.89 -18.06 -16.83
C PRO A 764 -5.55 -16.74 -17.51
N CYS A 765 -6.02 -15.61 -16.95
CA CYS A 765 -5.71 -14.26 -17.44
C CYS A 765 -4.22 -13.96 -17.26
N PHE A 766 -3.72 -14.23 -16.09
CA PHE A 766 -2.31 -14.05 -15.76
C PHE A 766 -1.42 -14.94 -16.63
N ASP A 767 -1.71 -16.25 -16.70
CA ASP A 767 -0.95 -17.22 -17.48
C ASP A 767 -0.90 -16.84 -18.97
N PHE A 768 -2.05 -16.46 -19.57
CA PHE A 768 -2.11 -16.13 -20.98
C PHE A 768 -1.44 -14.78 -21.29
N LEU A 769 -1.87 -13.69 -20.64
CA LEU A 769 -1.48 -12.33 -21.04
C LEU A 769 -0.11 -11.90 -20.47
N ARG A 770 0.26 -12.38 -19.27
CA ARG A 770 1.55 -12.05 -18.67
C ARG A 770 2.61 -13.09 -18.99
N THR A 771 2.34 -14.37 -18.70
CA THR A 771 3.38 -15.41 -18.79
C THR A 771 3.67 -15.82 -20.22
N LYS A 772 2.65 -16.06 -21.05
CA LYS A 772 2.81 -16.51 -22.44
C LYS A 772 3.03 -15.39 -23.44
N GLU A 773 2.17 -14.37 -23.38
CA GLU A 773 2.20 -13.26 -24.35
C GLU A 773 3.15 -12.12 -23.89
N THR A 774 3.62 -12.14 -22.66
CA THR A 774 4.58 -11.17 -22.08
C THR A 774 4.19 -9.71 -22.28
N LEU A 775 2.88 -9.41 -22.21
CA LEU A 775 2.37 -8.07 -22.54
C LEU A 775 2.72 -7.01 -21.50
N GLY A 776 2.93 -7.40 -20.25
CA GLY A 776 3.27 -6.49 -19.17
C GLY A 776 3.24 -7.16 -17.79
N TYR A 777 3.71 -6.45 -16.78
CA TYR A 777 3.78 -6.97 -15.42
C TYR A 777 2.41 -7.01 -14.73
N GLN A 778 1.63 -5.94 -14.86
CA GLN A 778 0.29 -5.82 -14.28
C GLN A 778 -0.78 -6.28 -15.27
N VAL A 779 -1.36 -7.44 -15.01
CA VAL A 779 -2.44 -8.03 -15.80
C VAL A 779 -3.49 -8.60 -14.85
N TYR A 780 -4.72 -8.10 -14.91
CA TYR A 780 -5.76 -8.55 -13.99
C TYR A 780 -7.19 -8.37 -14.51
N PRO A 781 -8.09 -9.34 -14.23
CA PRO A 781 -9.53 -9.14 -14.35
C PRO A 781 -10.09 -8.49 -13.10
N THR A 782 -11.21 -7.78 -13.21
CA THR A 782 -11.83 -7.10 -12.05
C THR A 782 -13.34 -7.02 -12.17
N CYS A 783 -14.06 -7.30 -11.08
CA CYS A 783 -15.45 -6.91 -10.91
C CYS A 783 -15.56 -5.39 -10.77
N ARG A 784 -16.45 -4.79 -11.51
CA ARG A 784 -16.71 -3.34 -11.45
C ARG A 784 -18.13 -3.09 -10.95
N ASN A 785 -18.23 -2.19 -9.98
CA ASN A 785 -19.50 -1.64 -9.53
C ASN A 785 -19.39 -0.12 -9.60
N THR A 786 -19.94 0.45 -10.67
CA THR A 786 -19.93 1.90 -10.91
C THR A 786 -21.29 2.44 -10.50
N SER A 787 -21.36 3.12 -9.35
CA SER A 787 -22.58 3.77 -8.82
C SER A 787 -23.86 2.91 -8.94
N GLY A 788 -23.73 1.61 -8.65
CA GLY A 788 -24.85 0.67 -8.65
C GLY A 788 -25.10 -0.04 -10.00
N VAL A 789 -24.21 0.11 -10.97
CA VAL A 789 -24.21 -0.65 -12.21
C VAL A 789 -23.01 -1.60 -12.25
N LEU A 790 -23.27 -2.88 -12.47
CA LEU A 790 -22.26 -3.93 -12.52
C LEU A 790 -21.60 -4.02 -13.89
N GLY A 791 -20.39 -4.54 -13.89
CA GLY A 791 -19.63 -4.91 -15.07
C GLY A 791 -18.32 -5.60 -14.69
N PHE A 792 -17.62 -6.12 -15.65
CA PHE A 792 -16.27 -6.66 -15.44
C PHE A 792 -15.30 -6.04 -16.44
N SER A 793 -14.02 -6.06 -16.11
CA SER A 793 -12.97 -5.59 -17.01
C SER A 793 -11.73 -6.46 -16.94
N VAL A 794 -10.96 -6.48 -18.01
CA VAL A 794 -9.58 -6.96 -18.03
C VAL A 794 -8.69 -5.75 -18.30
N THR A 795 -7.67 -5.57 -17.48
CA THR A 795 -6.70 -4.47 -17.59
C THR A 795 -5.30 -5.04 -17.79
N VAL A 796 -4.54 -4.42 -18.68
CA VAL A 796 -3.13 -4.72 -18.95
C VAL A 796 -2.36 -3.40 -18.94
N GLU A 797 -1.33 -3.32 -18.09
CA GLU A 797 -0.32 -2.28 -18.16
C GLU A 797 0.86 -2.75 -19.00
N THR A 798 1.16 -2.03 -20.04
CA THR A 798 2.14 -2.42 -21.08
C THR A 798 3.06 -1.25 -21.43
N GLN A 799 3.99 -1.47 -22.34
CA GLN A 799 4.94 -0.45 -22.79
C GLN A 799 4.69 -0.06 -24.22
N ALA A 800 4.51 1.24 -24.48
CA ALA A 800 4.32 1.79 -25.83
C ALA A 800 5.51 1.49 -26.77
N THR A 801 6.70 1.25 -26.21
CA THR A 801 7.92 0.89 -26.94
C THR A 801 7.93 -0.55 -27.44
N LYS A 802 7.10 -1.42 -26.86
CA LYS A 802 7.06 -2.87 -27.20
C LYS A 802 5.77 -3.24 -27.94
N PHE A 803 4.62 -2.75 -27.46
CA PHE A 803 3.32 -3.17 -27.96
C PHE A 803 2.39 -1.98 -28.24
N SER A 804 1.66 -2.02 -29.36
CA SER A 804 0.56 -1.08 -29.58
C SER A 804 -0.64 -1.45 -28.71
N THR A 805 -1.42 -0.47 -28.29
CA THR A 805 -2.61 -0.69 -27.45
C THR A 805 -3.68 -1.51 -28.16
N GLU A 806 -3.77 -1.42 -29.49
CA GLU A 806 -4.66 -2.26 -30.31
C GLU A 806 -4.24 -3.73 -30.31
N PHE A 807 -2.93 -4.01 -30.37
CA PHE A 807 -2.42 -5.37 -30.26
C PHE A 807 -2.75 -5.96 -28.90
N VAL A 808 -2.55 -5.19 -27.83
CA VAL A 808 -2.86 -5.64 -26.45
C VAL A 808 -4.36 -5.90 -26.29
N GLU A 809 -5.23 -5.03 -26.83
CA GLU A 809 -6.68 -5.27 -26.83
C GLU A 809 -7.05 -6.54 -27.59
N ALA A 810 -6.45 -6.77 -28.77
CA ALA A 810 -6.68 -7.99 -29.54
C ALA A 810 -6.30 -9.26 -28.75
N LYS A 811 -5.21 -9.21 -27.98
CA LYS A 811 -4.79 -10.33 -27.10
C LYS A 811 -5.73 -10.51 -25.89
N ILE A 812 -6.27 -9.44 -25.33
CA ILE A 812 -7.32 -9.52 -24.31
C ILE A 812 -8.56 -10.22 -24.88
N GLU A 813 -8.95 -9.88 -26.10
CA GLU A 813 -10.12 -10.50 -26.75
C GLU A 813 -9.88 -11.98 -27.11
N GLU A 814 -8.67 -12.32 -27.56
CA GLU A 814 -8.24 -13.70 -27.78
C GLU A 814 -8.31 -14.51 -26.48
N PHE A 815 -7.79 -13.94 -25.38
CA PHE A 815 -7.91 -14.52 -24.06
C PHE A 815 -9.37 -14.76 -23.67
N LEU A 816 -10.23 -13.74 -23.75
CA LEU A 816 -11.64 -13.85 -23.37
C LEU A 816 -12.41 -14.86 -24.24
N ALA A 817 -12.02 -15.06 -25.53
CA ALA A 817 -12.57 -16.10 -26.37
C ALA A 817 -12.18 -17.49 -25.86
N SER A 818 -10.89 -17.72 -25.64
CA SER A 818 -10.37 -18.99 -25.11
C SER A 818 -10.89 -19.30 -23.71
N PHE A 819 -11.07 -18.27 -22.88
CA PHE A 819 -11.66 -18.41 -21.55
C PHE A 819 -13.11 -18.90 -21.60
N GLY A 820 -13.92 -18.39 -22.55
CA GLY A 820 -15.30 -18.87 -22.75
C GLY A 820 -15.36 -20.37 -23.12
N GLU A 821 -14.44 -20.84 -23.98
CA GLU A 821 -14.31 -22.26 -24.33
C GLU A 821 -13.87 -23.09 -23.12
N ARG A 822 -12.85 -22.61 -22.37
CA ARG A 822 -12.35 -23.27 -21.15
C ARG A 822 -13.44 -23.35 -20.08
N LEU A 823 -14.21 -22.28 -19.87
CA LEU A 823 -15.31 -22.25 -18.90
C LEU A 823 -16.42 -23.23 -19.28
N SER A 824 -16.71 -23.37 -20.59
CA SER A 824 -17.69 -24.32 -21.12
C SER A 824 -17.24 -25.78 -20.95
N GLY A 825 -15.93 -26.03 -21.05
CA GLY A 825 -15.31 -27.34 -20.87
C GLY A 825 -14.97 -27.73 -19.43
N LEU A 826 -15.26 -26.86 -18.45
CA LEU A 826 -14.94 -27.12 -17.05
C LEU A 826 -15.75 -28.30 -16.50
N SER A 827 -15.13 -29.18 -15.72
CA SER A 827 -15.86 -30.28 -15.07
C SER A 827 -16.73 -29.74 -13.93
N GLU A 828 -17.85 -30.41 -13.64
CA GLU A 828 -18.73 -30.05 -12.52
C GLU A 828 -17.97 -30.03 -11.18
N ASP A 829 -17.04 -30.98 -10.97
CA ASP A 829 -16.23 -31.03 -9.77
C ASP A 829 -15.29 -29.80 -9.64
N ALA A 830 -14.67 -29.37 -10.74
CA ALA A 830 -13.83 -28.15 -10.74
C ALA A 830 -14.66 -26.90 -10.49
N PHE A 831 -15.84 -26.79 -11.12
CA PHE A 831 -16.78 -25.70 -10.85
C PHE A 831 -17.22 -25.66 -9.38
N ARG A 832 -17.64 -26.80 -8.81
CA ARG A 832 -18.05 -26.89 -7.40
C ARG A 832 -16.91 -26.60 -6.43
N THR A 833 -15.69 -26.92 -6.81
CA THR A 833 -14.51 -26.57 -6.01
C THR A 833 -14.36 -25.05 -5.88
N GLN A 834 -14.47 -24.31 -6.98
CA GLN A 834 -14.38 -22.85 -6.97
C GLN A 834 -15.56 -22.19 -6.24
N VAL A 835 -16.79 -22.67 -6.47
CA VAL A 835 -17.97 -22.21 -5.70
C VAL A 835 -17.72 -22.41 -4.20
N THR A 836 -17.20 -23.58 -3.82
CA THR A 836 -16.90 -23.88 -2.40
C THR A 836 -15.79 -22.97 -1.87
N ALA A 837 -14.75 -22.69 -2.66
CA ALA A 837 -13.68 -21.77 -2.29
C ALA A 837 -14.23 -20.36 -2.03
N LEU A 838 -15.04 -19.81 -2.94
CA LEU A 838 -15.64 -18.49 -2.77
C LEU A 838 -16.61 -18.44 -1.56
N ILE A 839 -17.41 -19.47 -1.37
CA ILE A 839 -18.26 -19.58 -0.17
C ILE A 839 -17.39 -19.53 1.10
N LYS A 840 -16.28 -20.27 1.13
CA LYS A 840 -15.38 -20.30 2.29
C LYS A 840 -14.72 -18.95 2.55
N LEU A 841 -14.32 -18.23 1.51
CA LEU A 841 -13.83 -16.86 1.63
C LEU A 841 -14.88 -15.93 2.25
N LYS A 842 -16.15 -16.03 1.78
CA LYS A 842 -17.25 -15.23 2.34
C LYS A 842 -17.71 -15.69 3.74
N GLU A 843 -17.46 -16.93 4.11
CA GLU A 843 -17.70 -17.48 5.45
C GLU A 843 -16.55 -17.15 6.43
N CYS A 844 -15.43 -16.60 5.96
CA CYS A 844 -14.36 -16.14 6.84
C CYS A 844 -14.93 -15.10 7.82
N GLU A 845 -14.73 -15.36 9.09
CA GLU A 845 -15.11 -14.40 10.12
C GLU A 845 -14.08 -13.26 10.12
N ASP A 846 -14.57 -12.05 10.40
CA ASP A 846 -13.70 -10.90 10.61
C ASP A 846 -12.61 -11.25 11.64
N ALA A 847 -11.36 -11.01 11.30
CA ALA A 847 -10.20 -11.31 12.13
C ALA A 847 -10.04 -10.32 13.29
N HIS A 848 -10.43 -9.07 13.06
CA HIS A 848 -10.33 -7.98 14.03
C HIS A 848 -11.53 -7.03 13.94
N LEU A 849 -11.65 -6.16 14.95
CA LEU A 849 -12.76 -5.21 15.05
C LEU A 849 -12.87 -4.31 13.80
N GLY A 850 -11.74 -3.88 13.25
CA GLY A 850 -11.68 -3.01 12.09
C GLY A 850 -12.36 -3.59 10.85
N GLU A 851 -12.18 -4.89 10.54
CA GLU A 851 -12.85 -5.56 9.41
C GLU A 851 -14.36 -5.59 9.59
N GLU A 852 -14.84 -5.95 10.79
CA GLU A 852 -16.27 -5.94 11.09
C GLU A 852 -16.87 -4.53 10.95
N VAL A 853 -16.14 -3.52 11.41
CA VAL A 853 -16.53 -2.11 11.26
C VAL A 853 -16.55 -1.70 9.79
N ASP A 854 -15.54 -2.05 8.99
CA ASP A 854 -15.47 -1.71 7.57
C ASP A 854 -16.63 -2.31 6.79
N ARG A 855 -16.97 -3.57 7.06
CA ARG A 855 -18.11 -4.25 6.46
C ARG A 855 -19.44 -3.58 6.83
N ASN A 856 -19.63 -3.24 8.10
CA ASN A 856 -20.84 -2.56 8.56
C ASN A 856 -20.90 -1.11 8.04
N TRP A 857 -19.77 -0.42 7.99
CA TRP A 857 -19.65 0.94 7.47
C TRP A 857 -19.98 1.03 5.98
N PHE A 858 -19.59 0.04 5.20
CA PHE A 858 -19.97 -0.01 3.79
C PHE A 858 -21.49 0.06 3.61
N GLU A 859 -22.25 -0.67 4.41
CA GLU A 859 -23.71 -0.65 4.36
C GLU A 859 -24.32 0.68 4.82
N VAL A 860 -23.66 1.36 5.76
CA VAL A 860 -24.11 2.67 6.27
C VAL A 860 -23.76 3.78 5.27
N VAL A 861 -22.51 3.86 4.81
CA VAL A 861 -22.06 4.96 3.93
C VAL A 861 -22.71 4.91 2.55
N THR A 862 -23.02 3.72 2.06
CA THR A 862 -23.76 3.51 0.81
C THR A 862 -25.27 3.57 0.98
N GLN A 863 -25.76 3.69 2.22
CA GLN A 863 -27.18 3.71 2.58
C GLN A 863 -27.97 2.49 2.08
N GLN A 864 -27.30 1.34 1.92
CA GLN A 864 -27.93 0.09 1.49
C GLN A 864 -28.51 -0.70 2.66
N TYR A 865 -27.85 -0.66 3.82
CA TYR A 865 -28.25 -1.30 5.08
C TYR A 865 -28.51 -2.81 5.00
N VAL A 866 -27.85 -3.51 4.06
CA VAL A 866 -27.96 -4.95 3.87
C VAL A 866 -26.88 -5.66 4.70
N PHE A 867 -26.93 -5.56 6.01
CA PHE A 867 -25.92 -6.12 6.92
C PHE A 867 -25.73 -7.65 6.79
N LYS A 868 -26.75 -8.38 6.27
CA LYS A 868 -26.68 -9.83 5.97
C LYS A 868 -26.21 -10.13 4.54
N ARG A 869 -25.50 -9.22 3.89
CA ARG A 869 -25.08 -9.34 2.49
C ARG A 869 -24.35 -10.64 2.22
N LEU A 870 -23.30 -10.94 2.98
CA LEU A 870 -22.50 -12.16 2.80
C LEU A 870 -23.34 -13.42 2.86
N ASN A 871 -24.27 -13.52 3.84
CA ASN A 871 -25.16 -14.68 3.97
C ASN A 871 -26.05 -14.86 2.71
N LYS A 872 -26.62 -13.76 2.19
CA LYS A 872 -27.43 -13.80 0.97
C LYS A 872 -26.63 -14.18 -0.27
N GLU A 873 -25.41 -13.67 -0.40
CA GLU A 873 -24.48 -14.03 -1.48
C GLU A 873 -24.08 -15.51 -1.41
N ILE A 874 -23.78 -16.02 -0.21
CA ILE A 874 -23.52 -17.46 0.02
C ILE A 874 -24.73 -18.32 -0.37
N GLU A 875 -25.94 -17.91 -0.01
CA GLU A 875 -27.16 -18.61 -0.42
C GLU A 875 -27.31 -18.65 -1.95
N ALA A 876 -27.01 -17.53 -2.63
CA ALA A 876 -27.03 -17.47 -4.09
C ALA A 876 -25.96 -18.37 -4.72
N LEU A 877 -24.71 -18.35 -4.20
CA LEU A 877 -23.60 -19.17 -4.69
C LEU A 877 -23.90 -20.67 -4.65
N LYS A 878 -24.60 -21.15 -3.62
CA LYS A 878 -25.00 -22.56 -3.48
C LYS A 878 -25.94 -23.02 -4.61
N LEU A 879 -26.66 -22.09 -5.23
CA LEU A 879 -27.68 -22.37 -6.26
C LEU A 879 -27.13 -22.25 -7.70
N PHE A 880 -25.92 -21.71 -7.89
CA PHE A 880 -25.36 -21.54 -9.23
C PHE A 880 -25.01 -22.87 -9.89
N SER A 881 -25.16 -22.89 -11.21
CA SER A 881 -24.71 -23.96 -12.08
C SER A 881 -23.64 -23.45 -13.05
N GLN A 882 -22.80 -24.35 -13.53
CA GLN A 882 -21.82 -24.03 -14.57
C GLN A 882 -22.50 -23.47 -15.82
N ALA A 883 -23.62 -24.08 -16.23
CA ALA A 883 -24.37 -23.64 -17.41
C ALA A 883 -24.87 -22.19 -17.31
N GLU A 884 -25.31 -21.79 -16.11
CA GLU A 884 -25.71 -20.41 -15.83
C GLU A 884 -24.52 -19.43 -15.94
N LEU A 885 -23.36 -19.78 -15.37
CA LEU A 885 -22.14 -18.96 -15.45
C LEU A 885 -21.67 -18.80 -16.88
N VAL A 886 -21.62 -19.89 -17.65
CA VAL A 886 -21.26 -19.89 -19.08
C VAL A 886 -22.23 -19.04 -19.89
N SER A 887 -23.54 -19.24 -19.70
CA SER A 887 -24.58 -18.48 -20.40
C SER A 887 -24.45 -16.99 -20.12
N TRP A 888 -24.27 -16.62 -18.85
CA TRP A 888 -24.09 -15.21 -18.44
C TRP A 888 -22.88 -14.56 -19.11
N PHE A 889 -21.72 -15.26 -19.08
CA PHE A 889 -20.48 -14.75 -19.67
C PHE A 889 -20.61 -14.56 -21.20
N LEU A 890 -21.14 -15.58 -21.91
CA LEU A 890 -21.30 -15.53 -23.37
C LEU A 890 -22.35 -14.50 -23.81
N GLU A 891 -23.42 -14.32 -23.03
CA GLU A 891 -24.42 -13.28 -23.29
C GLU A 891 -23.80 -11.89 -23.21
N HIS A 892 -23.08 -11.57 -22.14
CA HIS A 892 -22.49 -10.25 -21.93
C HIS A 892 -21.33 -9.94 -22.88
N ARG A 893 -20.60 -10.99 -23.31
CA ARG A 893 -19.51 -10.82 -24.26
C ARG A 893 -19.97 -10.75 -25.73
N ASN A 894 -20.94 -11.54 -26.12
CA ASN A 894 -21.31 -11.73 -27.56
C ASN A 894 -22.66 -11.07 -27.92
N THR A 895 -23.77 -11.58 -27.36
CA THR A 895 -25.11 -11.24 -27.83
C THR A 895 -25.57 -9.87 -27.32
N ASN A 896 -25.31 -9.56 -26.07
CA ASN A 896 -25.68 -8.30 -25.43
C ASN A 896 -24.43 -7.45 -25.07
N SER A 897 -23.38 -7.57 -25.84
CA SER A 897 -22.10 -6.92 -25.54
C SER A 897 -22.24 -5.39 -25.50
N ARG A 898 -21.99 -4.82 -24.34
CA ARG A 898 -21.87 -3.38 -24.09
C ARG A 898 -20.42 -3.09 -23.72
N LYS A 899 -19.57 -3.07 -24.76
CA LYS A 899 -18.12 -3.01 -24.59
C LYS A 899 -17.61 -1.59 -24.65
N LEU A 900 -16.77 -1.22 -23.67
CA LEU A 900 -16.00 0.02 -23.63
C LEU A 900 -14.51 -0.33 -23.46
N SER A 901 -13.71 0.04 -24.45
CA SER A 901 -12.24 -0.01 -24.34
C SER A 901 -11.69 1.38 -24.03
N VAL A 902 -10.82 1.47 -23.03
CA VAL A 902 -10.10 2.71 -22.71
C VAL A 902 -8.62 2.44 -22.86
N HIS A 903 -7.96 3.18 -23.74
CA HIS A 903 -6.53 3.10 -23.99
C HIS A 903 -5.87 4.41 -23.58
N VAL A 904 -4.91 4.32 -22.67
CA VAL A 904 -3.97 5.41 -22.38
C VAL A 904 -2.63 5.03 -22.98
N VAL A 905 -2.16 5.82 -23.95
CA VAL A 905 -0.96 5.52 -24.73
C VAL A 905 0.22 6.30 -24.19
N GLY A 906 1.24 5.59 -23.70
CA GLY A 906 2.51 6.16 -23.28
C GLY A 906 3.36 6.68 -24.44
N PHE A 907 4.56 7.18 -24.16
CA PHE A 907 5.47 7.72 -25.18
C PHE A 907 6.40 6.62 -25.76
N GLY A 908 6.61 6.63 -27.07
CA GLY A 908 7.59 5.75 -27.73
C GLY A 908 9.04 6.21 -27.54
N VAL A 909 10.01 5.40 -28.01
CA VAL A 909 11.45 5.69 -27.90
C VAL A 909 11.81 7.00 -28.59
N GLU A 910 11.27 7.28 -29.75
CA GLU A 910 11.53 8.50 -30.54
C GLU A 910 10.94 9.77 -29.89
N GLU A 911 9.92 9.62 -29.06
CA GLU A 911 9.24 10.70 -28.35
C GLU A 911 9.84 10.98 -26.95
N ASN A 912 10.67 10.06 -26.43
CA ASN A 912 11.33 10.16 -25.13
C ASN A 912 12.75 10.74 -25.20
N ASP A 913 13.33 10.84 -26.41
CA ASP A 913 14.63 11.51 -26.56
C ASP A 913 14.44 13.01 -26.37
N PRO A 914 15.23 13.67 -25.49
CA PRO A 914 15.22 15.11 -25.41
C PRO A 914 15.61 15.67 -26.78
N PRO A 915 14.96 16.75 -27.26
CA PRO A 915 15.37 17.37 -28.50
C PRO A 915 16.87 17.68 -28.41
N GLU A 916 17.64 17.25 -29.43
CA GLU A 916 19.04 17.65 -29.53
C GLU A 916 19.12 19.16 -29.30
N PRO A 917 20.08 19.65 -28.50
CA PRO A 917 20.21 21.08 -28.30
C PRO A 917 20.45 21.74 -29.66
N SER A 918 19.44 22.40 -30.19
CA SER A 918 19.57 23.20 -31.41
C SER A 918 20.69 24.21 -31.17
N ALA A 919 21.78 24.04 -31.91
CA ALA A 919 22.86 24.99 -31.95
C ALA A 919 22.28 26.34 -32.35
N GLY A 920 22.08 27.25 -31.42
CA GLY A 920 21.71 28.63 -31.69
C GLY A 920 20.58 29.20 -30.82
N CYS A 921 20.85 29.45 -29.56
CA CYS A 921 20.18 30.54 -28.82
C CYS A 921 21.25 31.34 -28.09
N GLY A 922 21.38 32.62 -28.47
CA GLY A 922 22.19 33.60 -27.78
C GLY A 922 21.64 33.87 -26.36
N PRO A 923 22.39 34.54 -25.49
CA PRO A 923 22.04 34.72 -24.09
C PRO A 923 20.82 35.62 -23.96
N GLU A 924 19.76 35.08 -23.43
CA GLU A 924 18.59 35.83 -22.98
C GLU A 924 18.93 36.57 -21.66
N SER A 925 18.41 37.78 -21.52
CA SER A 925 18.62 38.67 -20.41
C SER A 925 18.01 38.20 -19.08
N PRO A 926 18.59 38.55 -17.90
CA PRO A 926 18.30 37.98 -16.62
C PRO A 926 17.02 38.47 -15.89
N ASP A 927 16.08 39.10 -16.58
CA ASP A 927 14.97 39.86 -15.93
C ASP A 927 13.55 39.23 -16.03
N ASN A 928 13.41 37.96 -16.50
CA ASN A 928 12.14 37.26 -16.39
C ASN A 928 12.26 36.07 -15.44
N PRO A 929 11.42 35.98 -14.39
CA PRO A 929 11.39 34.75 -13.60
C PRO A 929 10.94 33.58 -14.49
N PRO A 930 11.58 32.39 -14.37
CA PRO A 930 11.17 31.23 -15.16
C PRO A 930 9.70 30.92 -14.90
N SER A 931 8.90 30.96 -15.95
CA SER A 931 7.52 30.49 -15.92
C SER A 931 7.55 29.02 -15.48
N SER A 932 6.85 28.68 -14.40
CA SER A 932 6.70 27.33 -13.89
C SER A 932 6.32 26.39 -15.04
N SER A 933 7.18 25.43 -15.35
CA SER A 933 7.02 24.49 -16.46
C SER A 933 5.99 23.37 -16.19
N TYR A 934 4.97 23.62 -15.37
CA TYR A 934 3.78 22.78 -15.39
C TYR A 934 3.03 23.10 -16.68
N GLY A 935 3.14 22.20 -17.69
CA GLY A 935 2.43 22.37 -18.95
C GLY A 935 0.94 22.60 -18.67
N GLU A 936 0.36 23.60 -19.36
CA GLU A 936 -1.08 23.85 -19.30
C GLU A 936 -1.80 22.56 -19.75
N VAL A 937 -2.33 21.77 -18.80
CA VAL A 937 -3.22 20.67 -19.11
C VAL A 937 -4.58 21.26 -19.44
N SER A 938 -4.79 21.55 -20.73
CA SER A 938 -6.03 22.14 -21.18
C SER A 938 -7.11 21.12 -21.46
N GLU A 939 -6.78 20.01 -22.13
CA GLU A 939 -7.74 18.98 -22.58
C GLU A 939 -7.05 17.62 -22.78
N LEU A 940 -7.86 16.55 -22.88
CA LEU A 940 -7.40 15.22 -23.30
C LEU A 940 -6.98 15.26 -24.76
N THR A 941 -5.84 14.66 -25.08
CA THR A 941 -5.43 14.44 -26.48
C THR A 941 -5.98 13.10 -26.95
N PHE A 942 -7.04 13.14 -27.75
CA PHE A 942 -7.60 11.93 -28.35
C PHE A 942 -6.76 11.46 -29.53
N LEU A 943 -6.55 10.17 -29.63
CA LEU A 943 -5.76 9.55 -30.69
C LEU A 943 -6.65 8.78 -31.66
N PRO A 944 -6.28 8.70 -32.94
CA PRO A 944 -6.94 7.84 -33.89
C PRO A 944 -6.71 6.36 -33.55
N SER A 945 -7.60 5.48 -34.01
CA SER A 945 -7.43 4.04 -33.88
C SER A 945 -7.51 3.36 -35.21
N ALA A 946 -6.73 2.29 -35.38
CA ALA A 946 -6.79 1.42 -36.55
C ALA A 946 -7.94 0.40 -36.47
N SER A 947 -8.63 0.28 -35.34
CA SER A 947 -9.77 -0.63 -35.17
C SER A 947 -10.96 -0.18 -35.99
N GLN A 948 -11.36 -1.01 -36.99
CA GLN A 948 -12.51 -0.72 -37.88
C GLN A 948 -13.86 -1.06 -37.23
N ASP A 949 -13.88 -1.88 -36.19
CA ASP A 949 -15.09 -2.41 -35.57
C ASP A 949 -15.55 -1.58 -34.34
N ALA A 950 -14.74 -0.64 -33.89
CA ALA A 950 -15.03 0.19 -32.75
C ALA A 950 -15.56 1.58 -33.13
N THR A 951 -16.58 2.05 -32.40
CA THR A 951 -17.02 3.45 -32.45
C THR A 951 -16.08 4.29 -31.57
N LEU A 952 -15.30 5.16 -32.19
CA LEU A 952 -14.34 6.01 -31.49
C LEU A 952 -15.04 7.14 -30.72
N ILE A 953 -14.68 7.30 -29.46
CA ILE A 953 -15.15 8.41 -28.61
C ILE A 953 -14.06 9.49 -28.62
N THR A 954 -14.36 10.63 -29.24
CA THR A 954 -13.47 11.81 -29.32
C THR A 954 -14.01 13.02 -28.54
N ASP A 955 -15.28 12.97 -28.13
CA ASP A 955 -15.92 13.92 -27.22
C ASP A 955 -16.77 13.14 -26.21
N ILE A 956 -16.22 13.04 -24.99
CA ILE A 956 -16.85 12.28 -23.91
C ILE A 956 -18.20 12.90 -23.53
N ARG A 957 -18.31 14.23 -23.47
CA ARG A 957 -19.56 14.90 -23.09
C ARG A 957 -20.66 14.70 -24.11
N ALA A 958 -20.36 14.89 -25.38
CA ALA A 958 -21.31 14.66 -26.45
C ALA A 958 -21.79 13.21 -26.45
N PHE A 959 -20.87 12.26 -26.25
CA PHE A 959 -21.18 10.84 -26.16
C PHE A 959 -22.10 10.53 -24.97
N THR A 960 -21.72 10.88 -23.76
CA THR A 960 -22.49 10.56 -22.53
C THR A 960 -23.87 11.22 -22.53
N SER A 961 -23.97 12.47 -22.99
CA SER A 961 -25.24 13.20 -23.04
C SER A 961 -26.25 12.63 -24.03
N SER A 962 -25.80 11.84 -25.01
CA SER A 962 -26.66 11.19 -25.99
C SER A 962 -27.25 9.85 -25.52
N LEU A 963 -26.75 9.29 -24.43
CA LEU A 963 -27.09 7.95 -23.96
C LEU A 963 -28.21 7.95 -22.93
N PRO A 964 -29.05 6.88 -22.90
CA PRO A 964 -29.99 6.66 -21.83
C PRO A 964 -29.24 6.41 -20.50
N LEU A 965 -29.89 6.72 -19.39
CA LEU A 965 -29.34 6.53 -18.06
C LEU A 965 -30.01 5.36 -17.38
N HIS A 966 -29.24 4.48 -16.77
CA HIS A 966 -29.79 3.49 -15.86
C HIS A 966 -30.64 4.17 -14.78
N PRO A 967 -31.79 3.61 -14.40
CA PRO A 967 -32.55 4.13 -13.28
C PRO A 967 -31.67 4.12 -12.02
N TYR A 968 -31.86 5.11 -11.16
CA TYR A 968 -31.20 5.08 -9.87
C TYR A 968 -31.60 3.81 -9.13
N HIS A 969 -30.62 3.09 -8.67
CA HIS A 969 -30.83 1.83 -7.98
C HIS A 969 -30.15 1.83 -6.61
N LYS A 970 -31.00 1.88 -5.57
CA LYS A 970 -30.60 1.52 -4.23
C LYS A 970 -30.89 0.03 -4.07
N ILE A 971 -29.92 -0.77 -3.67
CA ILE A 971 -30.20 -2.17 -3.33
C ILE A 971 -31.10 -2.15 -2.10
N LEU A 972 -32.35 -2.41 -2.32
CA LEU A 972 -33.31 -2.68 -1.28
C LEU A 972 -33.37 -4.19 -1.11
N SER A 973 -32.69 -4.73 -0.10
CA SER A 973 -32.76 -6.10 0.46
C SER A 973 -33.20 -7.22 -0.49
#